data_0afde393d7c7773b29f835909a2cf437
#
_entry.id   0afde393d7c7773b29f835909a2cf437
#
_cell.length_a   1.000
_cell.length_b   1.000
_cell.length_c   1.000
_cell.angle_alpha   90.00
_cell.angle_beta   90.00
_cell.angle_gamma   90.00
#
_symmetry.space_group_name_H-M   'P 1'
#
loop_
_entity.id
_entity.type
_entity.pdbx_description
1 polymer ?
#
loop_
_entity_poly.entity_id
_entity_poly.type
_entity_poly.pdbx_seq_one_letter_code
_entity_poly.pdbx_strand_id
1 'polypeptide(L)'
;MSLSRVLRTKLIPPPLNARTLSRPRVSLALKQSFDYRLTILQAGAGYGKSTALAELAGEVVPLMWYQVSEEDNDPLVFLLHLCHAVAQVVPAMTDLPIAYLEAWDGAQGPLPWRPVLDEFINALSAHLEAPALFVLDDAHLVTENGEVVHIIDRLVGRAPSKLHILLSGRPTITLPTLARLRAQGEVLSLDQTTLTFTGPETASLFSSHYGLELTGEEVDSLMVYSEGWAIALQLIWQSIRNQSFSPLEFPEHWQAGSLDALFEVLAREVFERQPGDIREFLLVTATLRDLPPEACDALRMTSDSAAMLAYLKRQDLFVVETAGSILRYHHIFHSFLQQQSTAEQRDNWHRAAAGYFLKQNNPESAIYHLLEAAAWDEMADLLDSYAASLLTTGRLDTLATYIAALSPETLLRHPGLIFTLGELARLHSRFDEALSWYTQSETIWRAQGQQGGIARALRGQARVYLDTVNPSKAEELLEKAIRLSDGIEDRESQVRLFELLAENKLNAGRVDEAERLRQRADELRLEGPSNEQLLFRVWLRTGRLLEAKTRLEMRAEAEKREPVQTPRAHRETILILSLIYSFMGLGEQAYQAALEGTRRGDDLKSPFVTAVGLMRQGHALMLLGGYDSYLLAREQYQKSIEISRTLAVSRLRVESGWGLCRSYGYPGDLTRAQQHAQEAIEIAGQAGDEWIASLTRLAMGASLVLAARYEAAEQWINRAVAGFQECSDPFGRSAARLWLSQGYFKQMQEERLAQTLPEVLATCRENGYDFLFTRSSFVGALDERVFFPLLLYARQKGWESAYIDQLFAGLGLPGLELHPGY
;
A
#
# COMPACT_ATOMS: atom_id res chain seq x y z
N MET A 1 -0.89 18.95 16.15
CA MET A 1 0.41 19.11 15.45
C MET A 1 0.74 17.74 14.88
N SER A 2 0.80 17.59 13.55
CA SER A 2 1.27 16.35 12.92
C SER A 2 2.72 16.14 13.35
N LEU A 3 3.00 15.04 14.04
CA LEU A 3 4.37 14.61 14.31
C LEU A 3 5.06 14.37 12.97
N SER A 4 6.23 14.99 12.74
CA SER A 4 7.01 14.77 11.53
C SER A 4 7.38 13.28 11.44
N ARG A 5 6.90 12.58 10.41
CA ARG A 5 7.21 11.17 10.14
C ARG A 5 8.65 10.95 9.66
N VAL A 6 9.43 12.01 9.50
CA VAL A 6 10.78 11.99 8.93
C VAL A 6 11.80 12.46 9.93
N LEU A 7 12.77 11.60 10.18
CA LEU A 7 13.91 11.92 11.02
C LEU A 7 15.00 12.61 10.18
N ARG A 8 15.04 13.94 10.22
CA ARG A 8 15.96 14.74 9.38
C ARG A 8 17.43 14.43 9.60
N THR A 9 17.81 13.94 10.77
CA THR A 9 19.19 13.54 11.07
C THR A 9 19.67 12.36 10.25
N LYS A 10 18.76 11.50 9.73
CA LYS A 10 19.08 10.43 8.78
C LYS A 10 19.45 10.93 7.37
N LEU A 11 19.11 12.19 7.07
CA LEU A 11 19.23 12.77 5.72
C LEU A 11 20.45 13.68 5.57
N ILE A 12 21.33 13.70 6.56
CA ILE A 12 22.51 14.55 6.60
C ILE A 12 23.71 13.67 6.89
N PRO A 13 24.83 13.82 6.15
CA PRO A 13 26.06 13.10 6.46
C PRO A 13 26.50 13.35 7.92
N PRO A 14 27.08 12.36 8.60
CA PRO A 14 27.62 12.56 9.93
C PRO A 14 28.73 13.63 9.89
N PRO A 15 28.86 14.48 10.93
CA PRO A 15 29.90 15.48 10.98
C PRO A 15 31.27 14.78 11.07
N LEU A 16 32.24 15.32 10.35
CA LEU A 16 33.62 14.85 10.44
C LEU A 16 34.24 15.33 11.76
N ASN A 17 34.88 14.41 12.46
CA ASN A 17 35.67 14.78 13.62
C ASN A 17 36.91 15.57 13.18
N ALA A 18 37.32 16.59 13.96
CA ALA A 18 38.54 17.35 13.72
C ALA A 18 39.81 16.46 13.68
N ARG A 19 39.75 15.23 14.17
CA ARG A 19 40.83 14.23 14.14
C ARG A 19 40.66 13.20 13.03
N THR A 20 39.80 13.42 12.04
CA THR A 20 39.67 12.53 10.89
C THR A 20 40.81 12.79 9.93
N LEU A 21 41.64 11.78 9.69
CA LEU A 21 42.71 11.87 8.69
C LEU A 21 42.07 11.84 7.30
N SER A 22 42.36 12.87 6.50
CA SER A 22 41.94 12.86 5.08
C SER A 22 42.77 11.84 4.30
N ARG A 23 42.09 11.00 3.51
CA ARG A 23 42.70 9.92 2.74
C ARG A 23 42.42 10.09 1.24
N PRO A 24 43.26 10.86 0.51
CA PRO A 24 43.01 11.16 -0.91
C PRO A 24 42.82 9.91 -1.79
N ARG A 25 43.50 8.79 -1.44
CA ARG A 25 43.35 7.50 -2.15
C ARG A 25 41.94 6.99 -2.07
N VAL A 26 41.32 7.08 -0.89
CA VAL A 26 39.94 6.63 -0.66
C VAL A 26 38.95 7.57 -1.35
N SER A 27 39.13 8.88 -1.20
CA SER A 27 38.32 9.90 -1.87
C SER A 27 38.35 9.75 -3.38
N LEU A 28 39.51 9.47 -3.98
CA LEU A 28 39.62 9.24 -5.43
C LEU A 28 38.88 7.98 -5.86
N ALA A 29 39.00 6.88 -5.08
CA ALA A 29 38.26 5.65 -5.39
C ALA A 29 36.74 5.87 -5.31
N LEU A 30 36.25 6.59 -4.31
CA LEU A 30 34.81 6.90 -4.15
C LEU A 30 34.30 7.86 -5.23
N LYS A 31 35.09 8.81 -5.73
CA LYS A 31 34.72 9.72 -6.82
C LYS A 31 34.45 8.99 -8.13
N GLN A 32 35.00 7.79 -8.34
CA GLN A 32 34.67 6.97 -9.49
C GLN A 32 33.19 6.55 -9.51
N SER A 33 32.46 6.71 -8.41
CA SER A 33 31.01 6.46 -8.37
C SER A 33 30.23 7.23 -9.44
N PHE A 34 30.73 8.37 -9.91
CA PHE A 34 30.11 9.17 -10.98
C PHE A 34 30.25 8.55 -12.38
N ASP A 35 31.12 7.54 -12.54
CA ASP A 35 31.29 6.83 -13.80
C ASP A 35 30.37 5.59 -13.90
N TYR A 36 29.69 5.23 -12.81
CA TYR A 36 28.87 4.03 -12.70
C TYR A 36 27.43 4.37 -12.27
N ARG A 37 26.48 3.56 -12.68
CA ARG A 37 25.09 3.65 -12.22
C ARG A 37 24.96 3.29 -10.74
N LEU A 38 25.66 2.25 -10.31
CA LEU A 38 25.64 1.73 -8.96
C LEU A 38 27.06 1.54 -8.44
N THR A 39 27.33 2.08 -7.25
CA THR A 39 28.53 1.77 -6.48
C THR A 39 28.14 0.99 -5.24
N ILE A 40 28.86 -0.08 -4.94
CA ILE A 40 28.66 -0.90 -3.74
C ILE A 40 29.93 -0.81 -2.91
N LEU A 41 29.84 -0.21 -1.72
CA LEU A 41 30.92 -0.12 -0.75
C LEU A 41 30.67 -1.13 0.37
N GLN A 42 31.39 -2.25 0.35
CA GLN A 42 31.23 -3.33 1.31
C GLN A 42 32.46 -3.48 2.20
N ALA A 43 32.28 -3.27 3.48
CA ALA A 43 33.33 -3.52 4.48
C ALA A 43 32.69 -3.91 5.81
N GLY A 44 33.48 -4.61 6.61
CA GLY A 44 33.14 -4.92 8.01
C GLY A 44 32.89 -3.65 8.83
N ALA A 45 32.49 -3.87 10.06
CA ALA A 45 32.30 -2.81 11.02
C ALA A 45 33.64 -2.14 11.36
N GLY A 46 33.66 -0.82 11.64
CA GLY A 46 34.87 -0.12 12.08
C GLY A 46 35.93 0.19 11.00
N TYR A 47 35.66 -0.11 9.73
CA TYR A 47 36.58 0.25 8.63
C TYR A 47 36.48 1.71 8.17
N GLY A 48 35.57 2.51 8.75
CA GLY A 48 35.42 3.93 8.44
C GLY A 48 34.63 4.24 7.19
N LYS A 49 33.67 3.38 6.79
CA LYS A 49 32.75 3.61 5.65
C LYS A 49 32.06 4.98 5.71
N SER A 50 31.26 5.21 6.77
CA SER A 50 30.49 6.45 6.91
C SER A 50 31.39 7.69 7.03
N THR A 51 32.57 7.54 7.63
CA THR A 51 33.58 8.62 7.70
C THR A 51 34.11 8.97 6.30
N ALA A 52 34.48 7.97 5.49
CA ALA A 52 34.97 8.19 4.13
C ALA A 52 33.87 8.80 3.22
N LEU A 53 32.62 8.37 3.41
CA LEU A 53 31.48 8.93 2.68
C LEU A 53 31.14 10.35 3.12
N ALA A 54 31.27 10.67 4.41
CA ALA A 54 31.12 12.03 4.93
C ALA A 54 32.22 12.98 4.42
N GLU A 55 33.46 12.48 4.29
CA GLU A 55 34.55 13.23 3.65
C GLU A 55 34.22 13.52 2.18
N LEU A 56 33.77 12.50 1.43
CA LEU A 56 33.31 12.68 0.05
C LEU A 56 32.17 13.69 -0.05
N ALA A 57 31.23 13.69 0.89
CA ALA A 57 30.12 14.64 0.92
C ALA A 57 30.56 16.09 1.07
N GLY A 58 31.68 16.34 1.72
CA GLY A 58 32.29 17.66 1.81
C GLY A 58 32.98 18.14 0.52
N GLU A 59 33.29 17.23 -0.40
CA GLU A 59 34.05 17.49 -1.63
C GLU A 59 33.19 17.50 -2.90
N VAL A 60 32.02 16.86 -2.85
CA VAL A 60 31.17 16.58 -4.02
C VAL A 60 29.78 17.18 -3.83
N VAL A 61 29.32 17.97 -4.81
CA VAL A 61 28.00 18.57 -4.84
C VAL A 61 27.43 18.41 -6.26
N PRO A 62 26.18 17.99 -6.45
CA PRO A 62 25.15 17.68 -5.45
C PRO A 62 25.26 16.24 -4.90
N LEU A 63 25.11 16.10 -3.58
CA LEU A 63 25.08 14.82 -2.90
C LEU A 63 23.80 14.71 -2.06
N MET A 64 23.09 13.60 -2.20
CA MET A 64 21.91 13.24 -1.43
C MET A 64 22.31 12.16 -0.43
N TRP A 65 21.84 12.26 0.82
CA TRP A 65 22.20 11.33 1.88
C TRP A 65 20.99 10.72 2.54
N TYR A 66 21.06 9.40 2.75
CA TYR A 66 20.09 8.68 3.57
C TYR A 66 20.79 7.56 4.36
N GLN A 67 20.81 7.71 5.68
CA GLN A 67 21.27 6.65 6.58
C GLN A 67 20.10 5.73 6.91
N VAL A 68 20.20 4.48 6.49
CA VAL A 68 19.18 3.45 6.68
C VAL A 68 19.25 2.88 8.09
N SER A 69 18.10 2.57 8.67
CA SER A 69 17.95 1.86 9.94
C SER A 69 16.94 0.71 9.79
N GLU A 70 16.80 -0.13 10.81
CA GLU A 70 15.87 -1.25 10.78
C GLU A 70 14.39 -0.84 10.61
N GLU A 71 14.03 0.37 11.09
CA GLU A 71 12.70 0.94 10.92
C GLU A 71 12.35 1.24 9.47
N ASP A 72 13.36 1.42 8.63
CA ASP A 72 13.21 1.74 7.22
C ASP A 72 12.88 0.50 6.36
N ASN A 73 12.65 -0.66 6.95
CA ASN A 73 12.09 -1.83 6.28
C ASN A 73 10.59 -1.67 5.95
N ASP A 74 9.93 -0.66 6.48
CA ASP A 74 8.58 -0.26 6.08
C ASP A 74 8.62 0.59 4.81
N PRO A 75 7.92 0.20 3.72
CA PRO A 75 7.93 0.91 2.44
C PRO A 75 7.53 2.39 2.53
N LEU A 76 6.57 2.74 3.40
CA LEU A 76 6.14 4.12 3.59
C LEU A 76 7.23 4.95 4.25
N VAL A 77 7.85 4.43 5.30
CA VAL A 77 8.93 5.09 6.03
C VAL A 77 10.12 5.30 5.10
N PHE A 78 10.51 4.26 4.37
CA PHE A 78 11.63 4.32 3.43
C PHE A 78 11.40 5.35 2.32
N LEU A 79 10.24 5.33 1.67
CA LEU A 79 9.92 6.26 0.58
C LEU A 79 9.80 7.70 1.06
N LEU A 80 9.27 7.95 2.25
CA LEU A 80 9.23 9.30 2.83
C LEU A 80 10.65 9.85 3.01
N HIS A 81 11.54 9.09 3.64
CA HIS A 81 12.94 9.52 3.82
C HIS A 81 13.65 9.69 2.48
N LEU A 82 13.45 8.76 1.52
CA LEU A 82 14.00 8.84 0.17
C LEU A 82 13.61 10.16 -0.53
N CYS A 83 12.30 10.47 -0.52
CA CYS A 83 11.78 11.69 -1.15
C CYS A 83 12.33 12.95 -0.48
N HIS A 84 12.38 12.98 0.86
CA HIS A 84 12.94 14.11 1.58
C HIS A 84 14.46 14.27 1.40
N ALA A 85 15.22 13.18 1.28
CA ALA A 85 16.64 13.23 0.97
C ALA A 85 16.90 13.90 -0.39
N VAL A 86 16.13 13.53 -1.40
CA VAL A 86 16.22 14.09 -2.75
C VAL A 86 15.75 15.54 -2.78
N ALA A 87 14.67 15.88 -2.08
CA ALA A 87 14.12 17.24 -2.03
C ALA A 87 15.11 18.27 -1.45
N GLN A 88 16.07 17.86 -0.63
CA GLN A 88 17.13 18.73 -0.14
C GLN A 88 18.04 19.25 -1.26
N VAL A 89 18.23 18.47 -2.31
CA VAL A 89 19.12 18.77 -3.45
C VAL A 89 18.31 19.24 -4.67
N VAL A 90 17.11 18.71 -4.85
CA VAL A 90 16.20 19.05 -5.95
C VAL A 90 14.90 19.61 -5.35
N PRO A 91 14.84 20.93 -5.04
CA PRO A 91 13.68 21.54 -4.35
C PRO A 91 12.36 21.39 -5.09
N ALA A 92 12.37 21.24 -6.42
CA ALA A 92 11.18 20.97 -7.22
C ALA A 92 10.48 19.63 -6.89
N MET A 93 11.13 18.77 -6.09
CA MET A 93 10.58 17.49 -5.64
C MET A 93 9.76 17.59 -4.33
N THR A 94 9.58 18.80 -3.77
CA THR A 94 8.91 18.96 -2.46
C THR A 94 7.39 18.75 -2.51
N ASP A 95 6.73 18.95 -3.65
CA ASP A 95 5.26 19.00 -3.70
C ASP A 95 4.61 17.67 -4.14
N LEU A 96 5.32 16.83 -4.88
CA LEU A 96 4.79 15.54 -5.37
C LEU A 96 5.29 14.40 -4.50
N PRO A 97 5.36 13.25 -4.63
CA PRO A 97 5.09 12.10 -3.78
C PRO A 97 5.08 12.35 -2.24
N ILE A 98 5.75 13.41 -1.74
CA ILE A 98 5.82 13.70 -0.29
C ILE A 98 4.43 13.97 0.29
N ALA A 99 3.67 14.89 -0.28
CA ALA A 99 2.34 15.23 0.22
C ALA A 99 1.39 14.02 0.19
N TYR A 100 1.53 13.17 -0.83
CA TYR A 100 0.79 11.93 -0.91
C TYR A 100 1.18 10.92 0.18
N LEU A 101 2.48 10.67 0.35
CA LEU A 101 2.98 9.75 1.36
C LEU A 101 2.64 10.22 2.78
N GLU A 102 2.68 11.53 3.04
CA GLU A 102 2.27 12.12 4.32
C GLU A 102 0.78 11.99 4.59
N ALA A 103 -0.05 12.08 3.54
CA ALA A 103 -1.50 11.94 3.62
C ALA A 103 -1.99 10.49 3.53
N TRP A 104 -1.08 9.52 3.34
CA TRP A 104 -1.45 8.12 3.18
C TRP A 104 -2.25 7.61 4.39
N ASP A 105 -3.43 7.03 4.10
CA ASP A 105 -4.29 6.37 5.08
C ASP A 105 -4.22 4.85 4.89
N GLY A 106 -3.60 4.15 5.83
CA GLY A 106 -3.46 2.69 5.81
C GLY A 106 -4.78 1.94 5.85
N ALA A 107 -5.88 2.59 6.23
CA ALA A 107 -7.22 2.00 6.15
C ALA A 107 -7.63 1.65 4.71
N GLN A 108 -6.94 2.19 3.71
CA GLN A 108 -7.16 1.94 2.29
C GLN A 108 -6.39 0.71 1.75
N GLY A 109 -5.50 0.12 2.53
CA GLY A 109 -4.69 -1.04 2.15
C GLY A 109 -3.17 -0.78 2.22
N PRO A 110 -2.34 -1.72 1.78
CA PRO A 110 -0.89 -1.55 1.71
C PRO A 110 -0.51 -0.43 0.74
N LEU A 111 0.60 0.24 1.03
CA LEU A 111 1.11 1.33 0.18
C LEU A 111 1.42 0.82 -1.23
N PRO A 112 0.84 1.43 -2.29
CA PRO A 112 1.18 1.10 -3.66
C PRO A 112 2.53 1.72 -4.05
N TRP A 113 3.62 1.20 -3.49
CA TRP A 113 4.94 1.81 -3.61
C TRP A 113 5.46 1.91 -5.05
N ARG A 114 5.02 1.01 -5.97
CA ARG A 114 5.50 1.00 -7.36
C ARG A 114 5.14 2.26 -8.13
N PRO A 115 3.85 2.63 -8.26
CA PRO A 115 3.49 3.88 -8.93
C PRO A 115 4.05 5.12 -8.23
N VAL A 116 4.17 5.11 -6.89
CA VAL A 116 4.83 6.20 -6.15
C VAL A 116 6.28 6.34 -6.58
N LEU A 117 7.01 5.24 -6.62
CA LEU A 117 8.40 5.25 -7.03
C LEU A 117 8.57 5.61 -8.50
N ASP A 118 7.68 5.14 -9.38
CA ASP A 118 7.74 5.49 -10.81
C ASP A 118 7.51 6.99 -11.03
N GLU A 119 6.54 7.58 -10.33
CA GLU A 119 6.30 9.03 -10.36
C GLU A 119 7.49 9.81 -9.80
N PHE A 120 8.07 9.34 -8.68
CA PHE A 120 9.29 9.90 -8.13
C PHE A 120 10.45 9.86 -9.14
N ILE A 121 10.66 8.74 -9.82
CA ILE A 121 11.73 8.61 -10.83
C ILE A 121 11.48 9.52 -12.04
N ASN A 122 10.22 9.64 -12.49
CA ASN A 122 9.85 10.53 -13.59
C ASN A 122 10.08 11.99 -13.22
N ALA A 123 9.65 12.41 -12.03
CA ALA A 123 9.86 13.76 -11.52
C ALA A 123 11.37 14.05 -11.37
N LEU A 124 12.13 13.10 -10.83
CA LEU A 124 13.58 13.22 -10.71
C LEU A 124 14.25 13.34 -12.08
N SER A 125 13.82 12.57 -13.07
CA SER A 125 14.32 12.66 -14.45
C SER A 125 14.05 14.01 -15.09
N ALA A 126 12.93 14.65 -14.75
CA ALA A 126 12.54 15.96 -15.27
C ALA A 126 13.31 17.11 -14.62
N HIS A 127 13.67 17.00 -13.34
CA HIS A 127 14.20 18.09 -12.54
C HIS A 127 15.69 17.96 -12.15
N LEU A 128 16.33 16.83 -12.37
CA LEU A 128 17.74 16.65 -12.07
C LEU A 128 18.60 17.23 -13.21
N GLU A 129 19.12 18.43 -13.00
CA GLU A 129 19.85 19.18 -14.04
C GLU A 129 21.30 18.73 -14.20
N ALA A 130 21.96 18.37 -13.10
CA ALA A 130 23.38 17.98 -13.05
C ALA A 130 23.55 16.55 -12.52
N PRO A 131 24.69 15.87 -12.81
CA PRO A 131 25.00 14.58 -12.16
C PRO A 131 25.01 14.74 -10.63
N ALA A 132 24.35 13.79 -9.96
CA ALA A 132 24.25 13.78 -8.50
C ALA A 132 24.52 12.38 -7.95
N LEU A 133 25.10 12.31 -6.76
CA LEU A 133 25.33 11.08 -6.04
C LEU A 133 24.31 10.91 -4.93
N PHE A 134 23.60 9.79 -4.93
CA PHE A 134 22.70 9.39 -3.87
C PHE A 134 23.33 8.27 -3.03
N VAL A 135 23.62 8.58 -1.78
CA VAL A 135 24.24 7.67 -0.81
C VAL A 135 23.17 7.07 0.09
N LEU A 136 23.05 5.75 0.07
CA LEU A 136 22.34 4.96 1.09
C LEU A 136 23.40 4.33 1.99
N ASP A 137 23.59 4.90 3.18
CA ASP A 137 24.50 4.35 4.16
C ASP A 137 23.78 3.31 5.05
N ASP A 138 24.49 2.29 5.47
CA ASP A 138 23.99 1.14 6.23
C ASP A 138 22.87 0.35 5.51
N ALA A 139 22.87 0.31 4.19
CA ALA A 139 21.86 -0.37 3.36
C ALA A 139 21.73 -1.87 3.67
N HIS A 140 22.67 -2.49 4.37
CA HIS A 140 22.60 -3.88 4.84
C HIS A 140 21.53 -4.12 5.93
N LEU A 141 20.94 -3.07 6.50
CA LEU A 141 19.84 -3.15 7.47
C LEU A 141 18.49 -3.38 6.79
N VAL A 142 18.42 -3.26 5.47
CA VAL A 142 17.24 -3.64 4.70
C VAL A 142 17.14 -5.16 4.61
N THR A 143 15.97 -5.70 4.97
CA THR A 143 15.72 -7.16 4.92
C THR A 143 15.73 -7.67 3.47
N GLU A 144 16.52 -8.71 3.18
CA GLU A 144 16.75 -9.23 1.81
C GLU A 144 15.48 -9.58 1.02
N ASN A 145 14.44 -10.07 1.69
CA ASN A 145 13.18 -10.46 1.07
C ASN A 145 12.06 -9.43 1.29
N GLY A 146 12.37 -8.25 1.82
CA GLY A 146 11.41 -7.19 2.09
C GLY A 146 11.04 -6.40 0.83
N GLU A 147 9.91 -5.67 0.87
CA GLU A 147 9.51 -4.82 -0.24
C GLU A 147 10.51 -3.68 -0.51
N VAL A 148 11.20 -3.19 0.51
CA VAL A 148 12.17 -2.10 0.39
C VAL A 148 13.37 -2.50 -0.48
N VAL A 149 13.82 -3.75 -0.43
CA VAL A 149 14.87 -4.22 -1.35
C VAL A 149 14.41 -4.13 -2.82
N HIS A 150 13.13 -4.39 -3.08
CA HIS A 150 12.56 -4.22 -4.42
C HIS A 150 12.41 -2.76 -4.83
N ILE A 151 12.15 -1.86 -3.87
CA ILE A 151 12.15 -0.40 -4.10
C ILE A 151 13.55 0.04 -4.51
N ILE A 152 14.58 -0.34 -3.75
CA ILE A 152 15.98 -0.02 -4.08
C ILE A 152 16.37 -0.60 -5.44
N ASP A 153 16.05 -1.87 -5.68
CA ASP A 153 16.36 -2.54 -6.96
C ASP A 153 15.71 -1.85 -8.16
N ARG A 154 14.44 -1.45 -8.03
CA ARG A 154 13.73 -0.72 -9.09
C ARG A 154 14.30 0.68 -9.27
N LEU A 155 14.62 1.39 -8.18
CA LEU A 155 15.28 2.70 -8.24
C LEU A 155 16.60 2.59 -9.00
N VAL A 156 17.48 1.67 -8.62
CA VAL A 156 18.77 1.43 -9.30
C VAL A 156 18.54 1.08 -10.77
N GLY A 157 17.58 0.19 -11.06
CA GLY A 157 17.31 -0.27 -12.41
C GLY A 157 16.69 0.78 -13.36
N ARG A 158 16.03 1.81 -12.80
CA ARG A 158 15.27 2.83 -13.53
C ARG A 158 15.77 4.27 -13.32
N ALA A 159 16.77 4.48 -12.47
CA ALA A 159 17.33 5.80 -12.19
C ALA A 159 17.72 6.53 -13.49
N PRO A 160 17.47 7.86 -13.59
CA PRO A 160 17.96 8.66 -14.70
C PRO A 160 19.49 8.61 -14.79
N SER A 161 20.04 8.79 -15.98
CA SER A 161 21.48 8.68 -16.24
C SER A 161 22.35 9.65 -15.45
N LYS A 162 21.77 10.74 -14.94
CA LYS A 162 22.45 11.71 -14.08
C LYS A 162 22.44 11.34 -12.60
N LEU A 163 21.70 10.32 -12.18
CA LEU A 163 21.67 9.86 -10.81
C LEU A 163 22.59 8.65 -10.66
N HIS A 164 23.64 8.81 -9.84
CA HIS A 164 24.56 7.77 -9.44
C HIS A 164 24.18 7.32 -8.02
N ILE A 165 24.10 6.02 -7.79
CA ILE A 165 23.65 5.48 -6.49
C ILE A 165 24.81 4.75 -5.83
N LEU A 166 25.06 5.07 -4.56
CA LEU A 166 26.05 4.39 -3.75
C LEU A 166 25.37 3.71 -2.56
N LEU A 167 25.51 2.39 -2.48
CA LEU A 167 25.07 1.57 -1.36
C LEU A 167 26.26 1.23 -0.48
N SER A 168 26.22 1.66 0.78
CA SER A 168 27.22 1.33 1.77
C SER A 168 26.66 0.32 2.77
N GLY A 169 27.45 -0.68 3.15
CA GLY A 169 27.00 -1.66 4.15
C GLY A 169 27.99 -2.78 4.41
N ARG A 170 27.51 -3.81 5.12
CA ARG A 170 28.21 -5.08 5.31
C ARG A 170 28.05 -5.97 4.06
N PRO A 171 28.82 -7.07 3.90
CA PRO A 171 28.84 -7.91 2.70
C PRO A 171 27.53 -8.66 2.37
N THR A 172 26.38 -8.25 2.87
CA THR A 172 25.08 -8.92 2.70
C THR A 172 24.13 -8.22 1.73
N ILE A 173 24.59 -7.15 1.04
CA ILE A 173 23.70 -6.39 0.14
C ILE A 173 23.53 -7.15 -1.18
N THR A 174 22.35 -7.71 -1.39
CA THR A 174 21.97 -8.41 -2.63
C THR A 174 20.77 -7.73 -3.28
N LEU A 175 20.90 -7.37 -4.56
CA LEU A 175 19.81 -6.82 -5.36
C LEU A 175 19.51 -7.78 -6.52
N PRO A 176 18.24 -8.05 -6.84
CA PRO A 176 17.86 -8.92 -7.96
C PRO A 176 18.52 -8.56 -9.30
N THR A 177 18.65 -7.25 -9.61
CA THR A 177 19.24 -6.78 -10.85
C THR A 177 20.76 -6.71 -10.86
N LEU A 178 21.43 -6.96 -9.73
CA LEU A 178 22.87 -6.77 -9.55
C LEU A 178 23.72 -7.56 -10.56
N ALA A 179 23.38 -8.83 -10.79
CA ALA A 179 24.10 -9.68 -11.74
C ALA A 179 24.05 -9.12 -13.17
N ARG A 180 22.91 -8.60 -13.58
CA ARG A 180 22.73 -7.96 -14.90
C ARG A 180 23.55 -6.68 -15.01
N LEU A 181 23.50 -5.80 -14.00
CA LEU A 181 24.25 -4.54 -14.00
C LEU A 181 25.77 -4.78 -14.01
N ARG A 182 26.26 -5.80 -13.29
CA ARG A 182 27.67 -6.21 -13.35
C ARG A 182 28.06 -6.69 -14.75
N ALA A 183 27.21 -7.47 -15.41
CA ALA A 183 27.46 -7.93 -16.78
C ALA A 183 27.47 -6.78 -17.81
N GLN A 184 26.76 -5.67 -17.51
CA GLN A 184 26.73 -4.45 -18.33
C GLN A 184 27.89 -3.49 -18.02
N GLY A 185 28.72 -3.76 -17.00
CA GLY A 185 29.80 -2.88 -16.58
C GLY A 185 29.32 -1.61 -15.85
N GLU A 186 28.06 -1.61 -15.32
CA GLU A 186 27.44 -0.46 -14.67
C GLU A 186 27.63 -0.44 -13.13
N VAL A 187 28.44 -1.36 -12.57
CA VAL A 187 28.66 -1.49 -11.12
C VAL A 187 30.11 -1.31 -10.74
N LEU A 188 30.38 -0.35 -9.87
CA LEU A 188 31.66 -0.24 -9.15
C LEU A 188 31.54 -1.01 -7.83
N SER A 189 32.43 -1.97 -7.58
CA SER A 189 32.52 -2.70 -6.31
C SER A 189 33.78 -2.27 -5.56
N LEU A 190 33.58 -1.65 -4.40
CA LEU A 190 34.63 -1.26 -3.47
C LEU A 190 34.48 -2.12 -2.20
N ASP A 191 35.54 -2.70 -1.77
CA ASP A 191 35.56 -3.56 -0.60
C ASP A 191 36.39 -2.96 0.55
N GLN A 192 36.55 -3.71 1.64
CA GLN A 192 37.27 -3.28 2.81
C GLN A 192 38.76 -2.92 2.51
N THR A 193 39.37 -3.50 1.48
CA THR A 193 40.75 -3.20 1.11
C THR A 193 40.94 -1.75 0.68
N THR A 194 39.88 -1.18 0.07
CA THR A 194 39.82 0.25 -0.27
C THR A 194 39.88 1.14 0.97
N LEU A 195 39.27 0.71 2.09
CA LEU A 195 39.14 1.48 3.32
C LEU A 195 40.24 1.21 4.35
N THR A 196 40.98 0.10 4.20
CA THR A 196 42.07 -0.27 5.08
C THR A 196 43.17 0.81 5.06
N PHE A 197 43.69 1.18 6.24
CA PHE A 197 44.80 2.10 6.36
C PHE A 197 46.10 1.48 5.82
N THR A 198 46.84 2.24 5.08
CA THR A 198 48.18 1.86 4.66
C THR A 198 49.22 2.28 5.72
N GLY A 199 50.44 1.73 5.69
CA GLY A 199 51.49 2.11 6.61
C GLY A 199 51.76 3.62 6.64
N PRO A 200 51.88 4.32 5.49
CA PRO A 200 52.05 5.77 5.45
C PRO A 200 50.82 6.53 6.02
N GLU A 201 49.59 6.05 5.77
CA GLU A 201 48.39 6.64 6.35
C GLU A 201 48.33 6.45 7.88
N THR A 202 48.79 5.27 8.38
CA THR A 202 48.90 4.98 9.81
C THR A 202 49.93 5.91 10.46
N ALA A 203 51.12 6.04 9.89
CA ALA A 203 52.13 6.98 10.38
C ALA A 203 51.57 8.41 10.45
N SER A 204 50.90 8.87 9.39
CA SER A 204 50.28 10.19 9.34
C SER A 204 49.15 10.37 10.38
N LEU A 205 48.37 9.32 10.64
CA LEU A 205 47.33 9.34 11.66
C LEU A 205 47.96 9.57 13.06
N PHE A 206 48.98 8.81 13.38
CA PHE A 206 49.61 8.90 14.68
C PHE A 206 50.37 10.21 14.88
N SER A 207 51.09 10.70 13.88
CA SER A 207 51.85 11.98 14.00
C SER A 207 50.91 13.19 14.02
N SER A 208 49.95 13.28 13.07
CA SER A 208 49.13 14.49 12.88
C SER A 208 47.98 14.61 13.87
N HIS A 209 47.37 13.49 14.28
CA HIS A 209 46.16 13.50 15.12
C HIS A 209 46.39 13.00 16.54
N TYR A 210 47.34 12.13 16.75
CA TYR A 210 47.65 11.56 18.07
C TYR A 210 48.89 12.16 18.69
N GLY A 211 49.69 12.94 17.92
CA GLY A 211 50.89 13.61 18.42
C GLY A 211 52.03 12.66 18.79
N LEU A 212 52.06 11.45 18.16
CA LEU A 212 53.05 10.40 18.37
C LEU A 212 53.78 10.12 17.05
N GLU A 213 55.08 10.44 17.01
CA GLU A 213 55.96 10.09 15.89
C GLU A 213 56.37 8.62 16.03
N LEU A 214 56.03 7.81 15.03
CA LEU A 214 56.36 6.38 14.97
C LEU A 214 57.56 6.12 14.07
N THR A 215 58.42 5.22 14.47
CA THR A 215 59.49 4.66 13.62
C THR A 215 58.89 3.70 12.57
N GLY A 216 59.64 3.41 11.50
CA GLY A 216 59.16 2.44 10.48
C GLY A 216 58.84 1.06 11.07
N GLU A 217 59.66 0.56 12.02
CA GLU A 217 59.45 -0.72 12.70
C GLU A 217 58.15 -0.72 13.56
N GLU A 218 57.88 0.41 14.23
CA GLU A 218 56.62 0.58 14.98
C GLU A 218 55.39 0.61 14.08
N VAL A 219 55.48 1.26 12.93
CA VAL A 219 54.40 1.26 11.93
C VAL A 219 54.18 -0.15 11.38
N ASP A 220 55.24 -0.87 11.04
CA ASP A 220 55.13 -2.24 10.53
C ASP A 220 54.50 -3.17 11.59
N SER A 221 54.89 -3.02 12.84
CA SER A 221 54.33 -3.76 13.98
C SER A 221 52.82 -3.46 14.14
N LEU A 222 52.42 -2.17 14.14
CA LEU A 222 51.01 -1.76 14.20
C LEU A 222 50.22 -2.33 13.05
N MET A 223 50.79 -2.36 11.83
CA MET A 223 50.10 -2.89 10.66
C MET A 223 49.90 -4.41 10.73
N VAL A 224 50.84 -5.15 11.31
CA VAL A 224 50.70 -6.61 11.52
C VAL A 224 49.52 -6.93 12.45
N TYR A 225 49.36 -6.17 13.54
CA TYR A 225 48.28 -6.43 14.52
C TYR A 225 46.93 -5.84 14.13
N SER A 226 46.93 -4.64 13.56
CA SER A 226 45.67 -3.96 13.20
C SER A 226 45.16 -4.33 11.82
N GLU A 227 45.99 -4.92 10.96
CA GLU A 227 45.72 -5.12 9.52
C GLU A 227 45.21 -3.83 8.83
N GLY A 228 45.55 -2.68 9.39
CA GLY A 228 45.06 -1.35 8.97
C GLY A 228 43.59 -1.11 9.28
N TRP A 229 42.97 -1.88 10.18
CA TRP A 229 41.59 -1.65 10.62
C TRP A 229 41.49 -0.42 11.50
N ALA A 230 40.70 0.57 11.05
CA ALA A 230 40.66 1.93 11.65
C ALA A 230 40.33 1.92 13.16
N ILE A 231 39.37 1.10 13.60
CA ILE A 231 39.03 1.05 15.02
C ILE A 231 40.14 0.36 15.87
N ALA A 232 40.83 -0.62 15.31
CA ALA A 232 41.97 -1.24 16.02
C ALA A 232 43.07 -0.22 16.23
N LEU A 233 43.42 0.59 15.23
CA LEU A 233 44.39 1.68 15.37
C LEU A 233 43.99 2.68 16.45
N GLN A 234 42.73 3.06 16.52
CA GLN A 234 42.22 3.94 17.57
C GLN A 234 42.29 3.32 18.97
N LEU A 235 41.93 2.05 19.10
CA LEU A 235 42.05 1.32 20.36
C LEU A 235 43.51 1.19 20.84
N ILE A 236 44.39 0.82 19.93
CA ILE A 236 45.84 0.72 20.22
C ILE A 236 46.37 2.09 20.68
N TRP A 237 45.99 3.17 19.98
CA TRP A 237 46.37 4.52 20.41
C TRP A 237 45.92 4.82 21.85
N GLN A 238 44.63 4.52 22.19
CA GLN A 238 44.11 4.77 23.53
C GLN A 238 44.89 3.97 24.61
N SER A 239 45.26 2.75 24.30
CA SER A 239 46.05 1.92 25.18
C SER A 239 47.49 2.46 25.35
N ILE A 240 48.15 2.96 24.28
CA ILE A 240 49.43 3.63 24.34
C ILE A 240 49.35 4.91 25.18
N ARG A 241 48.34 5.78 24.94
CA ARG A 241 48.13 7.02 25.66
C ARG A 241 48.00 6.80 27.18
N ASN A 242 47.39 5.71 27.57
CA ASN A 242 47.17 5.34 28.96
C ASN A 242 48.39 4.67 29.59
N GLN A 243 49.57 4.72 28.95
CA GLN A 243 50.85 4.15 29.40
C GLN A 243 50.79 2.63 29.63
N SER A 244 49.98 1.91 28.88
CA SER A 244 49.78 0.47 29.05
C SER A 244 50.94 -0.34 28.45
N PHE A 245 51.56 0.15 27.36
CA PHE A 245 52.70 -0.48 26.67
C PHE A 245 53.30 0.46 25.62
N SER A 246 54.47 0.03 25.10
CA SER A 246 55.16 0.64 23.95
C SER A 246 54.61 0.10 22.63
N PRO A 247 54.63 0.86 21.52
CA PRO A 247 54.22 0.38 20.21
C PRO A 247 55.02 -0.84 19.67
N LEU A 248 56.15 -1.20 20.31
CA LEU A 248 56.98 -2.36 19.98
C LEU A 248 56.74 -3.58 20.89
N GLU A 249 56.05 -3.38 22.03
CA GLU A 249 55.88 -4.44 23.04
C GLU A 249 54.37 -4.77 23.18
N PHE A 250 53.83 -5.48 22.20
CA PHE A 250 52.46 -5.96 22.29
C PHE A 250 52.40 -7.18 23.26
N PRO A 251 51.44 -7.20 24.20
CA PRO A 251 51.23 -8.31 25.10
C PRO A 251 50.99 -9.61 24.33
N GLU A 252 51.59 -10.73 24.78
CA GLU A 252 51.41 -12.04 24.11
C GLU A 252 49.95 -12.47 23.94
N HIS A 253 49.08 -12.05 24.84
CA HIS A 253 47.62 -12.34 24.78
C HIS A 253 46.87 -11.57 23.65
N TRP A 254 47.50 -10.59 22.98
CA TRP A 254 46.98 -9.91 21.80
C TRP A 254 47.21 -10.70 20.50
N GLN A 255 47.97 -11.78 20.56
CA GLN A 255 48.16 -12.71 19.42
C GLN A 255 46.89 -13.58 19.21
N ALA A 256 45.68 -13.08 19.51
CA ALA A 256 44.44 -13.71 19.28
C ALA A 256 44.15 -13.80 17.77
N GLY A 257 43.76 -14.93 17.29
CA GLY A 257 43.73 -15.25 15.86
C GLY A 257 42.61 -14.59 15.04
N SER A 258 41.98 -13.52 15.55
CA SER A 258 41.02 -12.70 14.77
C SER A 258 40.99 -11.26 15.26
N LEU A 259 40.65 -10.32 14.35
CA LEU A 259 40.46 -8.90 14.67
C LEU A 259 39.37 -8.67 15.73
N ASP A 260 38.31 -9.48 15.74
CA ASP A 260 37.21 -9.39 16.72
C ASP A 260 37.72 -9.71 18.13
N ALA A 261 38.58 -10.75 18.29
CA ALA A 261 39.17 -11.09 19.57
C ALA A 261 40.12 -10.01 20.06
N LEU A 262 40.96 -9.42 19.17
CA LEU A 262 41.80 -8.27 19.48
C LEU A 262 40.97 -7.09 19.98
N PHE A 263 39.85 -6.80 19.30
CA PHE A 263 38.92 -5.74 19.70
C PHE A 263 38.38 -5.97 21.11
N GLU A 264 37.91 -7.18 21.43
CA GLU A 264 37.34 -7.49 22.76
C GLU A 264 38.37 -7.26 23.87
N VAL A 265 39.62 -7.66 23.66
CA VAL A 265 40.68 -7.46 24.62
C VAL A 265 40.96 -5.97 24.82
N LEU A 266 41.13 -5.22 23.74
CA LEU A 266 41.42 -3.78 23.78
C LEU A 266 40.27 -2.97 24.35
N ALA A 267 39.01 -3.29 23.97
CA ALA A 267 37.83 -2.61 24.48
C ALA A 267 37.67 -2.85 25.99
N ARG A 268 37.93 -4.07 26.46
CA ARG A 268 37.90 -4.44 27.89
C ARG A 268 38.95 -3.65 28.67
N GLU A 269 40.18 -3.59 28.19
CA GLU A 269 41.23 -2.84 28.84
C GLU A 269 40.92 -1.34 28.95
N VAL A 270 40.40 -0.75 27.88
CA VAL A 270 39.97 0.67 27.90
C VAL A 270 38.78 0.89 28.84
N PHE A 271 37.85 -0.04 28.90
CA PHE A 271 36.67 0.03 29.77
C PHE A 271 37.04 -0.10 31.25
N GLU A 272 37.87 -1.11 31.60
CA GLU A 272 38.25 -1.38 33.01
C GLU A 272 39.04 -0.26 33.63
N ARG A 273 39.76 0.53 32.83
CA ARG A 273 40.56 1.69 33.27
C ARG A 273 39.73 2.96 33.52
N GLN A 274 38.47 2.96 33.12
CA GLN A 274 37.65 4.14 33.37
C GLN A 274 37.24 4.26 34.86
N PRO A 275 37.03 5.47 35.35
CA PRO A 275 36.44 5.70 36.66
C PRO A 275 35.12 4.92 36.84
N GLY A 276 34.80 4.53 38.09
CA GLY A 276 33.61 3.69 38.36
C GLY A 276 32.31 4.29 37.88
N ASP A 277 32.13 5.58 38.03
CA ASP A 277 30.99 6.36 37.59
C ASP A 277 30.86 6.39 36.06
N ILE A 278 32.00 6.49 35.35
CA ILE A 278 32.02 6.40 33.85
C ILE A 278 31.71 4.98 33.40
N ARG A 279 32.22 3.96 34.07
CA ARG A 279 31.90 2.56 33.72
C ARG A 279 30.39 2.28 33.88
N GLU A 280 29.80 2.73 34.99
CA GLU A 280 28.38 2.63 35.21
C GLU A 280 27.59 3.39 34.13
N PHE A 281 27.99 4.63 33.84
CA PHE A 281 27.39 5.40 32.76
C PHE A 281 27.40 4.64 31.42
N LEU A 282 28.54 4.09 31.03
CA LEU A 282 28.72 3.36 29.78
C LEU A 282 27.79 2.14 29.71
N LEU A 283 27.67 1.37 30.81
CA LEU A 283 26.83 0.16 30.84
C LEU A 283 25.34 0.50 30.76
N VAL A 284 24.88 1.46 31.57
CA VAL A 284 23.45 1.84 31.61
C VAL A 284 23.00 2.44 30.30
N THR A 285 23.80 3.35 29.73
CA THR A 285 23.45 4.08 28.53
C THR A 285 23.69 3.28 27.23
N ALA A 286 24.40 2.15 27.29
CA ALA A 286 24.47 1.18 26.21
C ALA A 286 23.11 0.54 25.85
N THR A 287 22.09 0.78 26.63
CA THR A 287 20.68 0.45 26.33
C THR A 287 20.10 1.36 25.22
N LEU A 288 20.61 2.58 25.08
CA LEU A 288 20.12 3.56 24.14
C LEU A 288 20.90 3.46 22.79
N ARG A 289 20.20 3.69 21.67
CA ARG A 289 20.82 3.81 20.34
C ARG A 289 21.53 5.15 20.19
N ASP A 290 20.84 6.23 20.53
CA ASP A 290 21.36 7.58 20.59
C ASP A 290 21.42 8.05 22.05
N LEU A 291 22.37 8.92 22.39
CA LEU A 291 22.65 9.36 23.75
C LEU A 291 22.22 10.82 23.99
N PRO A 292 20.93 11.19 23.88
CA PRO A 292 20.50 12.50 24.33
C PRO A 292 20.67 12.59 25.85
N PRO A 293 21.25 13.67 26.37
CA PRO A 293 21.54 13.81 27.80
C PRO A 293 20.34 13.52 28.70
N GLU A 294 19.14 13.95 28.27
CA GLU A 294 17.88 13.80 29.03
C GLU A 294 17.46 12.33 29.16
N ALA A 295 17.68 11.53 28.11
CA ALA A 295 17.41 10.09 28.16
C ALA A 295 18.40 9.38 29.07
N CYS A 296 19.69 9.73 28.98
CA CYS A 296 20.73 9.19 29.85
C CYS A 296 20.46 9.53 31.33
N ASP A 297 20.06 10.77 31.61
CA ASP A 297 19.67 11.22 32.95
C ASP A 297 18.46 10.44 33.47
N ALA A 298 17.45 10.22 32.65
CA ALA A 298 16.25 9.48 33.02
C ALA A 298 16.56 8.02 33.39
N LEU A 299 17.44 7.34 32.62
CA LEU A 299 17.83 5.95 32.89
C LEU A 299 18.65 5.83 34.15
N ARG A 300 19.53 6.79 34.42
CA ARG A 300 20.42 6.81 35.59
C ARG A 300 19.81 7.46 36.83
N MET A 301 18.66 8.11 36.66
CA MET A 301 18.03 8.95 37.68
C MET A 301 18.98 10.03 38.26
N THR A 302 19.75 10.68 37.37
CA THR A 302 20.73 11.73 37.67
C THR A 302 20.48 12.95 36.79
N SER A 303 21.36 13.96 36.86
CA SER A 303 21.32 15.17 36.02
C SER A 303 22.70 15.58 35.51
N ASP A 304 23.64 14.65 35.44
CA ASP A 304 25.05 14.89 35.13
C ASP A 304 25.48 14.30 33.78
N SER A 305 24.57 13.68 33.04
CA SER A 305 24.90 12.94 31.84
C SER A 305 25.52 13.82 30.75
N ALA A 306 25.13 15.09 30.65
CA ALA A 306 25.73 16.02 29.71
C ALA A 306 27.25 16.20 29.97
N ALA A 307 27.67 16.26 31.24
CA ALA A 307 29.08 16.36 31.63
C ALA A 307 29.84 15.07 31.31
N MET A 308 29.21 13.91 31.55
CA MET A 308 29.77 12.60 31.23
C MET A 308 29.94 12.39 29.73
N LEU A 309 28.95 12.77 28.92
CA LEU A 309 29.04 12.73 27.46
C LEU A 309 30.13 13.66 26.93
N ALA A 310 30.25 14.86 27.49
CA ALA A 310 31.36 15.76 27.17
C ALA A 310 32.73 15.20 27.59
N TYR A 311 32.81 14.46 28.69
CA TYR A 311 34.01 13.71 29.07
C TYR A 311 34.34 12.64 28.03
N LEU A 312 33.38 11.77 27.67
CA LEU A 312 33.57 10.72 26.67
C LEU A 312 34.07 11.28 25.32
N LYS A 313 33.49 12.40 24.89
CA LYS A 313 33.87 13.10 23.64
C LYS A 313 35.31 13.64 23.74
N ARG A 314 35.69 14.26 24.85
CA ARG A 314 37.07 14.77 25.07
C ARG A 314 38.11 13.66 25.14
N GLN A 315 37.75 12.53 25.74
CA GLN A 315 38.61 11.36 25.84
C GLN A 315 38.62 10.47 24.60
N ASP A 316 37.78 10.79 23.61
CA ASP A 316 37.62 10.01 22.37
C ASP A 316 37.22 8.55 22.63
N LEU A 317 36.35 8.35 23.63
CA LEU A 317 35.94 7.02 24.11
C LEU A 317 34.78 6.47 23.28
N PHE A 318 35.08 6.09 22.02
CA PHE A 318 34.18 5.37 21.13
C PHE A 318 32.77 5.98 20.94
N VAL A 319 32.66 7.31 21.08
CA VAL A 319 31.44 8.03 20.75
C VAL A 319 31.58 8.71 19.40
N VAL A 320 30.52 8.57 18.61
CA VAL A 320 30.40 9.20 17.29
C VAL A 320 29.34 10.26 17.38
N GLU A 321 29.61 11.45 16.86
CA GLU A 321 28.61 12.50 16.77
C GLU A 321 27.76 12.29 15.52
N THR A 322 26.43 12.21 15.70
CA THR A 322 25.47 12.13 14.60
C THR A 322 25.04 13.52 14.15
N ALA A 323 24.40 13.61 13.00
CA ALA A 323 23.80 14.84 12.55
C ALA A 323 22.81 15.38 13.61
N GLY A 324 23.01 16.63 14.06
CA GLY A 324 22.23 17.23 15.17
C GLY A 324 22.96 17.24 16.52
N SER A 325 24.25 16.95 16.56
CA SER A 325 25.10 16.97 17.76
C SER A 325 24.71 15.96 18.85
N ILE A 326 23.95 14.91 18.48
CA ILE A 326 23.65 13.79 19.37
C ILE A 326 24.81 12.80 19.29
N LEU A 327 25.26 12.29 20.41
CA LEU A 327 26.28 11.25 20.47
C LEU A 327 25.64 9.86 20.41
N ARG A 328 26.36 8.92 19.81
CA ARG A 328 26.07 7.50 19.91
C ARG A 328 27.38 6.73 20.14
N TYR A 329 27.27 5.56 20.71
CA TYR A 329 28.42 4.67 20.76
C TYR A 329 28.74 4.12 19.37
N HIS A 330 30.06 3.98 19.10
CA HIS A 330 30.47 3.19 17.95
C HIS A 330 29.92 1.75 18.08
N HIS A 331 29.29 1.23 17.05
CA HIS A 331 28.45 0.02 17.15
C HIS A 331 29.20 -1.23 17.68
N ILE A 332 30.52 -1.40 17.40
CA ILE A 332 31.26 -2.51 17.97
C ILE A 332 31.46 -2.32 19.48
N PHE A 333 31.79 -1.12 19.93
CA PHE A 333 31.89 -0.82 21.36
C PHE A 333 30.53 -0.89 22.06
N HIS A 334 29.49 -0.49 21.40
CA HIS A 334 28.11 -0.65 21.87
C HIS A 334 27.79 -2.12 22.14
N SER A 335 28.05 -3.00 21.16
CA SER A 335 27.85 -4.46 21.31
C SER A 335 28.70 -5.03 22.44
N PHE A 336 29.95 -4.58 22.58
CA PHE A 336 30.83 -4.98 23.70
C PHE A 336 30.21 -4.57 25.05
N LEU A 337 29.77 -3.33 25.20
CA LEU A 337 29.16 -2.85 26.45
C LEU A 337 27.89 -3.63 26.83
N GLN A 338 27.06 -3.95 25.87
CA GLN A 338 25.85 -4.76 26.06
C GLN A 338 26.17 -6.16 26.60
N GLN A 339 27.30 -6.74 26.20
CA GLN A 339 27.76 -8.04 26.70
C GLN A 339 28.33 -8.00 28.13
N GLN A 340 28.74 -6.81 28.63
CA GLN A 340 29.27 -6.67 29.99
C GLN A 340 28.18 -6.61 31.08
N SER A 341 26.89 -6.49 30.72
CA SER A 341 25.77 -6.42 31.64
C SER A 341 25.02 -7.75 31.72
N THR A 342 24.38 -8.03 32.86
CA THR A 342 23.50 -9.21 32.99
C THR A 342 22.19 -8.99 32.24
N ALA A 343 21.51 -10.09 31.90
CA ALA A 343 20.19 -10.00 31.24
C ALA A 343 19.20 -9.19 32.10
N GLU A 344 19.13 -9.47 33.41
CA GLU A 344 18.25 -8.75 34.35
C GLU A 344 18.51 -7.24 34.39
N GLN A 345 19.78 -6.82 34.38
CA GLN A 345 20.15 -5.41 34.29
C GLN A 345 19.68 -4.76 33.00
N ARG A 346 19.93 -5.43 31.88
CA ARG A 346 19.47 -4.94 30.56
C ARG A 346 17.97 -4.79 30.50
N ASP A 347 17.23 -5.80 30.95
CA ASP A 347 15.75 -5.77 30.96
C ASP A 347 15.21 -4.59 31.77
N ASN A 348 15.79 -4.34 32.95
CA ASN A 348 15.42 -3.21 33.78
C ASN A 348 15.71 -1.86 33.14
N TRP A 349 16.86 -1.70 32.50
CA TRP A 349 17.21 -0.47 31.78
C TRP A 349 16.36 -0.26 30.54
N HIS A 350 16.05 -1.30 29.79
CA HIS A 350 15.14 -1.20 28.65
C HIS A 350 13.73 -0.81 29.08
N ARG A 351 13.20 -1.33 30.20
CA ARG A 351 11.91 -0.87 30.76
C ARG A 351 11.95 0.59 31.17
N ALA A 352 13.05 1.02 31.81
CA ALA A 352 13.23 2.42 32.18
C ALA A 352 13.25 3.33 30.94
N ALA A 353 13.94 2.91 29.89
CA ALA A 353 13.98 3.60 28.60
C ALA A 353 12.59 3.68 27.96
N ALA A 354 11.84 2.57 27.94
CA ALA A 354 10.46 2.56 27.45
C ALA A 354 9.58 3.57 28.19
N GLY A 355 9.68 3.61 29.52
CA GLY A 355 8.97 4.59 30.36
C GLY A 355 9.33 6.04 30.06
N TYR A 356 10.59 6.31 29.75
CA TYR A 356 11.04 7.64 29.32
C TYR A 356 10.42 8.01 27.95
N PHE A 357 10.53 7.14 26.94
CA PHE A 357 10.03 7.42 25.60
C PHE A 357 8.49 7.56 25.56
N LEU A 358 7.76 6.85 26.42
CA LEU A 358 6.31 7.06 26.57
C LEU A 358 5.99 8.47 27.08
N LYS A 359 6.75 8.98 28.07
CA LYS A 359 6.58 10.36 28.56
C LYS A 359 6.90 11.41 27.48
N GLN A 360 7.78 11.08 26.54
CA GLN A 360 8.11 11.92 25.38
C GLN A 360 7.12 11.75 24.21
N ASN A 361 6.03 10.99 24.40
CA ASN A 361 5.06 10.68 23.37
C ASN A 361 5.69 10.01 22.11
N ASN A 362 6.68 9.14 22.36
CA ASN A 362 7.35 8.32 21.35
C ASN A 362 7.08 6.83 21.59
N PRO A 363 5.89 6.32 21.20
CA PRO A 363 5.51 4.93 21.47
C PRO A 363 6.35 3.92 20.69
N GLU A 364 6.91 4.28 19.54
CA GLU A 364 7.72 3.36 18.73
C GLU A 364 9.04 3.03 19.41
N SER A 365 9.78 4.03 19.89
CA SER A 365 10.97 3.79 20.69
C SER A 365 10.64 3.01 21.98
N ALA A 366 9.50 3.27 22.59
CA ALA A 366 9.06 2.50 23.74
C ALA A 366 8.79 1.03 23.41
N ILE A 367 8.11 0.74 22.29
CA ILE A 367 7.86 -0.64 21.81
C ILE A 367 9.19 -1.35 21.55
N TYR A 368 10.14 -0.68 20.88
CA TYR A 368 11.48 -1.24 20.67
C TYR A 368 12.12 -1.66 21.99
N HIS A 369 12.13 -0.80 23.00
CA HIS A 369 12.74 -1.11 24.29
C HIS A 369 11.99 -2.20 25.06
N LEU A 370 10.65 -2.27 24.97
CA LEU A 370 9.88 -3.37 25.56
C LEU A 370 10.15 -4.71 24.87
N LEU A 371 10.36 -4.69 23.55
CA LEU A 371 10.77 -5.86 22.76
C LEU A 371 12.13 -6.40 23.27
N GLU A 372 13.14 -5.52 23.38
CA GLU A 372 14.47 -5.88 23.87
C GLU A 372 14.47 -6.38 25.32
N ALA A 373 13.56 -5.86 26.16
CA ALA A 373 13.36 -6.33 27.54
C ALA A 373 12.54 -7.61 27.64
N ALA A 374 12.11 -8.21 26.53
CA ALA A 374 11.14 -9.31 26.52
C ALA A 374 9.90 -9.05 27.39
N ALA A 375 9.51 -7.79 27.53
CA ALA A 375 8.37 -7.33 28.35
C ALA A 375 7.06 -7.43 27.53
N TRP A 376 6.70 -8.68 27.18
CA TRP A 376 5.66 -8.98 26.20
C TRP A 376 4.28 -8.42 26.54
N ASP A 377 3.88 -8.46 27.82
CA ASP A 377 2.56 -7.97 28.25
C ASP A 377 2.50 -6.44 28.17
N GLU A 378 3.55 -5.75 28.64
CA GLU A 378 3.64 -4.29 28.57
C GLU A 378 3.70 -3.81 27.10
N MET A 379 4.43 -4.54 26.26
CA MET A 379 4.49 -4.29 24.81
C MET A 379 3.13 -4.49 24.15
N ALA A 380 2.41 -5.55 24.50
CA ALA A 380 1.10 -5.85 23.94
C ALA A 380 0.05 -4.81 24.34
N ASP A 381 0.04 -4.36 25.61
CA ASP A 381 -0.83 -3.27 26.09
C ASP A 381 -0.59 -1.96 25.33
N LEU A 382 0.68 -1.60 25.18
CA LEU A 382 1.06 -0.40 24.42
C LEU A 382 0.66 -0.54 22.94
N LEU A 383 0.95 -1.68 22.34
CA LEU A 383 0.66 -1.94 20.93
C LEU A 383 -0.84 -1.96 20.66
N ASP A 384 -1.68 -2.53 21.57
CA ASP A 384 -3.14 -2.53 21.40
C ASP A 384 -3.69 -1.09 21.37
N SER A 385 -3.13 -0.19 22.20
CA SER A 385 -3.50 1.22 22.21
C SER A 385 -3.00 1.98 20.97
N TYR A 386 -1.86 1.60 20.39
CA TYR A 386 -1.19 2.31 19.29
C TYR A 386 -1.49 1.71 17.92
N ALA A 387 -2.01 0.48 17.84
CA ALA A 387 -2.27 -0.25 16.59
C ALA A 387 -3.15 0.54 15.60
N ALA A 388 -4.18 1.23 16.09
CA ALA A 388 -5.05 2.05 15.26
C ALA A 388 -4.29 3.18 14.56
N SER A 389 -3.32 3.80 15.24
CA SER A 389 -2.46 4.84 14.65
C SER A 389 -1.56 4.28 13.55
N LEU A 390 -0.95 3.11 13.78
CA LEU A 390 -0.12 2.45 12.76
C LEU A 390 -0.93 2.01 11.54
N LEU A 391 -2.16 1.51 11.74
CA LEU A 391 -3.09 1.18 10.64
C LEU A 391 -3.44 2.43 9.82
N THR A 392 -3.84 3.54 10.49
CA THR A 392 -4.23 4.78 9.79
C THR A 392 -3.06 5.48 9.12
N THR A 393 -1.85 5.32 9.66
CA THR A 393 -0.63 5.87 9.04
C THR A 393 -0.03 4.98 7.96
N GLY A 394 -0.63 3.81 7.67
CA GLY A 394 -0.19 2.90 6.61
C GLY A 394 1.05 2.08 6.93
N ARG A 395 1.46 2.02 8.19
CA ARG A 395 2.64 1.28 8.64
C ARG A 395 2.29 -0.19 8.93
N LEU A 396 1.76 -0.86 7.91
CA LEU A 396 1.20 -2.21 8.04
C LEU A 396 2.28 -3.26 8.33
N ASP A 397 3.42 -3.17 7.68
CA ASP A 397 4.53 -4.11 7.85
C ASP A 397 5.19 -3.95 9.23
N THR A 398 5.37 -2.73 9.70
CA THR A 398 5.84 -2.44 11.06
C THR A 398 4.91 -3.06 12.11
N LEU A 399 3.60 -2.85 11.93
CA LEU A 399 2.59 -3.40 12.85
C LEU A 399 2.58 -4.93 12.84
N ALA A 400 2.65 -5.54 11.64
CA ALA A 400 2.73 -6.99 11.49
C ALA A 400 3.97 -7.56 12.19
N THR A 401 5.12 -6.92 12.04
CA THR A 401 6.39 -7.32 12.66
C THR A 401 6.29 -7.28 14.19
N TYR A 402 5.75 -6.20 14.75
CA TYR A 402 5.59 -6.08 16.21
C TYR A 402 4.62 -7.13 16.76
N ILE A 403 3.49 -7.39 16.10
CA ILE A 403 2.54 -8.42 16.55
C ILE A 403 3.16 -9.81 16.42
N ALA A 404 3.92 -10.08 15.36
CA ALA A 404 4.58 -11.38 15.15
C ALA A 404 5.66 -11.69 16.21
N ALA A 405 6.22 -10.67 16.86
CA ALA A 405 7.16 -10.85 17.96
C ALA A 405 6.50 -11.35 19.25
N LEU A 406 5.18 -11.16 19.43
CA LEU A 406 4.45 -11.57 20.62
C LEU A 406 4.22 -13.08 20.66
N SER A 407 4.26 -13.67 21.87
CA SER A 407 3.92 -15.06 22.04
C SER A 407 2.43 -15.34 21.80
N PRO A 408 2.04 -16.55 21.34
CA PRO A 408 0.63 -16.92 21.18
C PRO A 408 -0.17 -16.75 22.48
N GLU A 409 0.44 -17.00 23.64
CA GLU A 409 -0.21 -16.84 24.93
C GLU A 409 -0.50 -15.36 25.24
N THR A 410 0.43 -14.47 24.94
CA THR A 410 0.24 -13.02 25.07
C THR A 410 -0.86 -12.53 24.13
N LEU A 411 -0.87 -12.97 22.89
CA LEU A 411 -1.91 -12.61 21.91
C LEU A 411 -3.32 -13.01 22.38
N LEU A 412 -3.48 -14.18 23.01
CA LEU A 412 -4.79 -14.61 23.52
C LEU A 412 -5.31 -13.72 24.65
N ARG A 413 -4.42 -13.03 25.38
CA ARG A 413 -4.83 -12.05 26.41
C ARG A 413 -5.23 -10.70 25.79
N HIS A 414 -4.80 -10.41 24.57
CA HIS A 414 -5.02 -9.15 23.86
C HIS A 414 -5.87 -9.33 22.57
N PRO A 415 -7.18 -9.59 22.69
CA PRO A 415 -8.05 -9.84 21.53
C PRO A 415 -8.14 -8.67 20.54
N GLY A 416 -7.79 -7.44 20.97
CA GLY A 416 -7.63 -6.28 20.11
C GLY A 416 -6.53 -6.44 19.08
N LEU A 417 -5.41 -7.05 19.46
CA LEU A 417 -4.31 -7.36 18.52
C LEU A 417 -4.68 -8.50 17.57
N ILE A 418 -5.43 -9.51 18.04
CA ILE A 418 -5.98 -10.56 17.17
C ILE A 418 -6.93 -9.95 16.12
N PHE A 419 -7.80 -9.02 16.55
CA PHE A 419 -8.64 -8.27 15.62
C PHE A 419 -7.80 -7.49 14.59
N THR A 420 -6.70 -6.89 15.03
CA THR A 420 -5.78 -6.14 14.18
C THR A 420 -5.11 -7.04 13.12
N LEU A 421 -4.76 -8.29 13.46
CA LEU A 421 -4.34 -9.30 12.46
C LEU A 421 -5.42 -9.55 11.40
N GLY A 422 -6.69 -9.57 11.81
CA GLY A 422 -7.81 -9.63 10.88
C GLY A 422 -7.89 -8.43 9.93
N GLU A 423 -7.67 -7.21 10.44
CA GLU A 423 -7.60 -6.01 9.59
C GLU A 423 -6.42 -6.07 8.60
N LEU A 424 -5.24 -6.48 9.06
CA LEU A 424 -4.06 -6.67 8.19
C LEU A 424 -4.32 -7.71 7.09
N ALA A 425 -4.88 -8.87 7.45
CA ALA A 425 -5.22 -9.92 6.47
C ALA A 425 -6.26 -9.42 5.46
N ARG A 426 -7.30 -8.70 5.90
CA ARG A 426 -8.33 -8.13 5.03
C ARG A 426 -7.76 -7.10 4.06
N LEU A 427 -6.90 -6.20 4.53
CA LEU A 427 -6.24 -5.19 3.71
C LEU A 427 -5.35 -5.81 2.63
N HIS A 428 -4.75 -6.98 2.90
CA HIS A 428 -4.00 -7.77 1.94
C HIS A 428 -4.88 -8.74 1.12
N SER A 429 -6.20 -8.60 1.16
CA SER A 429 -7.17 -9.48 0.45
C SER A 429 -7.09 -10.97 0.83
N ARG A 430 -6.55 -11.30 2.01
CA ARG A 430 -6.53 -12.66 2.59
C ARG A 430 -7.79 -12.89 3.41
N PHE A 431 -8.93 -12.99 2.73
CA PHE A 431 -10.26 -12.90 3.34
C PHE A 431 -10.59 -14.05 4.30
N ASP A 432 -10.22 -15.28 3.98
CA ASP A 432 -10.46 -16.44 4.86
C ASP A 432 -9.64 -16.33 6.16
N GLU A 433 -8.40 -15.89 6.04
CA GLU A 433 -7.53 -15.61 7.19
C GLU A 433 -8.10 -14.48 8.05
N ALA A 434 -8.58 -13.40 7.43
CA ALA A 434 -9.22 -12.29 8.13
C ALA A 434 -10.45 -12.74 8.92
N LEU A 435 -11.33 -13.56 8.31
CA LEU A 435 -12.49 -14.12 9.00
C LEU A 435 -12.11 -15.00 10.19
N SER A 436 -11.04 -15.80 10.04
CA SER A 436 -10.52 -16.62 11.13
C SER A 436 -10.08 -15.77 12.33
N TRP A 437 -9.29 -14.71 12.10
CA TRP A 437 -8.83 -13.81 13.15
C TRP A 437 -9.97 -13.04 13.82
N TYR A 438 -10.93 -12.52 13.04
CA TYR A 438 -12.10 -11.86 13.62
C TYR A 438 -12.96 -12.81 14.45
N THR A 439 -13.14 -14.04 14.01
CA THR A 439 -13.91 -15.05 14.77
C THR A 439 -13.21 -15.43 16.07
N GLN A 440 -11.88 -15.53 16.04
CA GLN A 440 -11.09 -15.78 17.25
C GLN A 440 -11.20 -14.64 18.25
N SER A 441 -11.05 -13.39 17.79
CA SER A 441 -11.19 -12.21 18.65
C SER A 441 -12.62 -12.10 19.23
N GLU A 442 -13.66 -12.35 18.41
CA GLU A 442 -15.05 -12.40 18.86
C GLU A 442 -15.25 -13.42 19.97
N THR A 443 -14.71 -14.63 19.80
CA THR A 443 -14.84 -15.71 20.78
C THR A 443 -14.25 -15.32 22.13
N ILE A 444 -13.08 -14.67 22.11
CA ILE A 444 -12.41 -14.24 23.35
C ILE A 444 -13.21 -13.11 24.01
N TRP A 445 -13.62 -12.07 23.25
CA TRP A 445 -14.45 -10.98 23.80
C TRP A 445 -15.80 -11.46 24.33
N ARG A 446 -16.39 -12.48 23.69
CA ARG A 446 -17.63 -13.11 24.18
C ARG A 446 -17.43 -13.82 25.51
N ALA A 447 -16.32 -14.54 25.66
CA ALA A 447 -15.95 -15.17 26.92
C ALA A 447 -15.68 -14.15 28.05
N GLN A 448 -15.18 -12.97 27.68
CA GLN A 448 -14.92 -11.85 28.60
C GLN A 448 -16.15 -10.97 28.87
N GLY A 449 -17.28 -11.19 28.18
CA GLY A 449 -18.47 -10.35 28.30
C GLY A 449 -18.34 -8.94 27.71
N GLN A 450 -17.35 -8.70 26.85
CA GLN A 450 -17.03 -7.38 26.27
C GLN A 450 -17.87 -7.09 25.03
N GLN A 451 -19.07 -6.54 25.19
CA GLN A 451 -20.02 -6.30 24.10
C GLN A 451 -19.46 -5.39 22.99
N GLY A 452 -18.70 -4.34 23.32
CA GLY A 452 -18.06 -3.45 22.35
C GLY A 452 -17.03 -4.19 21.47
N GLY A 453 -16.26 -5.08 22.06
CA GLY A 453 -15.33 -5.94 21.33
C GLY A 453 -16.05 -6.89 20.36
N ILE A 454 -17.14 -7.53 20.82
CA ILE A 454 -17.97 -8.41 19.99
C ILE A 454 -18.51 -7.62 18.78
N ALA A 455 -19.07 -6.42 19.01
CA ALA A 455 -19.57 -5.57 17.94
C ALA A 455 -18.48 -5.18 16.92
N ARG A 456 -17.27 -4.89 17.44
CA ARG A 456 -16.09 -4.58 16.61
C ARG A 456 -15.69 -5.78 15.74
N ALA A 457 -15.66 -7.00 16.28
CA ALA A 457 -15.34 -8.21 15.52
C ALA A 457 -16.39 -8.52 14.44
N LEU A 458 -17.68 -8.43 14.79
CA LEU A 458 -18.78 -8.62 13.84
C LEU A 458 -18.73 -7.59 12.69
N ARG A 459 -18.37 -6.34 12.98
CA ARG A 459 -18.14 -5.32 11.97
C ARG A 459 -16.97 -5.68 11.05
N GLY A 460 -15.88 -6.21 11.61
CA GLY A 460 -14.73 -6.70 10.83
C GLY A 460 -15.12 -7.82 9.86
N GLN A 461 -15.84 -8.83 10.37
CA GLN A 461 -16.38 -9.92 9.54
C GLN A 461 -17.33 -9.40 8.44
N ALA A 462 -18.21 -8.48 8.78
CA ALA A 462 -19.14 -7.87 7.84
C ALA A 462 -18.41 -7.12 6.71
N ARG A 463 -17.31 -6.43 7.03
CA ARG A 463 -16.48 -5.75 6.02
C ARG A 463 -15.89 -6.71 5.01
N VAL A 464 -15.46 -7.91 5.43
CA VAL A 464 -15.01 -8.95 4.50
C VAL A 464 -16.14 -9.34 3.55
N TYR A 465 -17.36 -9.54 4.07
CA TYR A 465 -18.52 -9.89 3.22
C TYR A 465 -18.98 -8.71 2.35
N LEU A 466 -18.76 -7.48 2.75
CA LEU A 466 -18.97 -6.30 1.89
C LEU A 466 -17.92 -6.23 0.77
N ASP A 467 -16.65 -6.47 1.08
CA ASP A 467 -15.57 -6.47 0.11
C ASP A 467 -15.76 -7.59 -0.93
N THR A 468 -16.23 -8.76 -0.51
CA THR A 468 -16.53 -9.91 -1.37
C THR A 468 -17.94 -9.91 -1.97
N VAL A 469 -18.76 -8.91 -1.63
CA VAL A 469 -20.16 -8.71 -2.05
C VAL A 469 -21.04 -9.92 -1.75
N ASN A 470 -21.21 -10.19 -0.45
CA ASN A 470 -22.17 -11.18 0.06
C ASN A 470 -23.15 -10.47 1.01
N PRO A 471 -24.21 -9.80 0.45
CA PRO A 471 -25.11 -8.97 1.23
C PRO A 471 -25.82 -9.69 2.37
N SER A 472 -26.26 -10.92 2.19
CA SER A 472 -27.01 -11.66 3.20
C SER A 472 -26.20 -11.89 4.49
N LYS A 473 -24.94 -12.32 4.36
CA LYS A 473 -24.07 -12.52 5.51
C LYS A 473 -23.63 -11.22 6.16
N ALA A 474 -23.34 -10.19 5.34
CA ALA A 474 -22.96 -8.87 5.85
C ALA A 474 -24.11 -8.25 6.66
N GLU A 475 -25.35 -8.35 6.19
CA GLU A 475 -26.54 -7.81 6.88
C GLU A 475 -26.72 -8.40 8.27
N GLU A 476 -26.71 -9.73 8.37
CA GLU A 476 -26.86 -10.42 9.64
C GLU A 476 -25.85 -9.95 10.69
N LEU A 477 -24.58 -9.80 10.28
CA LEU A 477 -23.50 -9.38 11.15
C LEU A 477 -23.61 -7.90 11.55
N LEU A 478 -23.94 -7.02 10.60
CA LEU A 478 -24.11 -5.60 10.85
C LEU A 478 -25.29 -5.31 11.78
N GLU A 479 -26.42 -5.98 11.58
CA GLU A 479 -27.57 -5.85 12.45
C GLU A 479 -27.27 -6.34 13.89
N LYS A 480 -26.52 -7.45 14.02
CA LYS A 480 -26.04 -7.90 15.33
C LYS A 480 -25.11 -6.88 15.99
N ALA A 481 -24.18 -6.30 15.20
CA ALA A 481 -23.27 -5.28 15.68
C ALA A 481 -24.00 -4.01 16.15
N ILE A 482 -25.01 -3.55 15.40
CA ILE A 482 -25.84 -2.39 15.77
C ILE A 482 -26.57 -2.66 17.09
N ARG A 483 -27.24 -3.82 17.23
CA ARG A 483 -27.95 -4.17 18.48
C ARG A 483 -27.03 -4.22 19.71
N LEU A 484 -25.79 -4.63 19.55
CA LEU A 484 -24.80 -4.65 20.63
C LEU A 484 -24.20 -3.28 20.91
N SER A 485 -24.30 -2.35 19.96
CA SER A 485 -23.83 -0.97 20.09
C SER A 485 -24.90 -0.01 20.62
N ASP A 486 -26.15 -0.45 20.73
CA ASP A 486 -27.23 0.33 21.33
C ASP A 486 -26.93 0.57 22.81
N GLY A 487 -26.75 1.86 23.20
CA GLY A 487 -26.37 2.27 24.55
C GLY A 487 -24.88 2.57 24.75
N ILE A 488 -24.05 2.39 23.75
CA ILE A 488 -22.65 2.85 23.75
C ILE A 488 -22.59 4.23 23.11
N GLU A 489 -22.07 5.24 23.83
CA GLU A 489 -22.07 6.66 23.39
C GLU A 489 -21.10 6.99 22.22
N ASP A 490 -20.59 6.01 21.51
CA ASP A 490 -19.66 6.23 20.38
C ASP A 490 -20.44 6.50 19.07
N ARG A 491 -20.78 7.76 18.85
CA ARG A 491 -21.49 8.23 17.64
C ARG A 491 -20.73 7.92 16.35
N GLU A 492 -19.43 7.99 16.35
CA GLU A 492 -18.61 7.73 15.16
C GLU A 492 -18.71 6.26 14.72
N SER A 493 -18.67 5.34 15.67
CA SER A 493 -18.90 3.92 15.40
C SER A 493 -20.31 3.65 14.87
N GLN A 494 -21.32 4.34 15.37
CA GLN A 494 -22.69 4.24 14.87
C GLN A 494 -22.80 4.76 13.42
N VAL A 495 -22.21 5.91 13.12
CA VAL A 495 -22.16 6.44 11.73
C VAL A 495 -21.56 5.42 10.80
N ARG A 496 -20.41 4.86 11.15
CA ARG A 496 -19.73 3.84 10.34
C ARG A 496 -20.58 2.57 10.14
N LEU A 497 -21.27 2.11 11.18
CA LEU A 497 -22.16 0.95 11.07
C LEU A 497 -23.34 1.23 10.13
N PHE A 498 -23.99 2.40 10.23
CA PHE A 498 -25.07 2.78 9.32
C PHE A 498 -24.59 2.94 7.87
N GLU A 499 -23.41 3.50 7.63
CA GLU A 499 -22.83 3.58 6.29
C GLU A 499 -22.56 2.19 5.70
N LEU A 500 -21.97 1.28 6.48
CA LEU A 500 -21.73 -0.09 6.04
C LEU A 500 -23.04 -0.83 5.77
N LEU A 501 -24.06 -0.63 6.60
CA LEU A 501 -25.37 -1.23 6.37
C LEU A 501 -26.06 -0.62 5.15
N ALA A 502 -25.94 0.69 4.92
CA ALA A 502 -26.43 1.35 3.72
C ALA A 502 -25.76 0.79 2.46
N GLU A 503 -24.45 0.63 2.48
CA GLU A 503 -23.70 -0.02 1.39
C GLU A 503 -24.20 -1.45 1.17
N ASN A 504 -24.43 -2.19 2.23
CA ASN A 504 -24.93 -3.56 2.13
C ASN A 504 -26.34 -3.63 1.52
N LYS A 505 -27.24 -2.76 1.98
CA LYS A 505 -28.60 -2.66 1.42
C LYS A 505 -28.56 -2.32 -0.07
N LEU A 506 -27.64 -1.45 -0.47
CA LEU A 506 -27.43 -1.12 -1.87
C LEU A 506 -26.92 -2.35 -2.67
N ASN A 507 -26.02 -3.14 -2.12
CA ASN A 507 -25.55 -4.38 -2.74
C ASN A 507 -26.68 -5.41 -2.89
N ALA A 508 -27.60 -5.46 -1.92
CA ALA A 508 -28.80 -6.29 -1.97
C ALA A 508 -29.91 -5.75 -2.89
N GLY A 509 -29.70 -4.61 -3.56
CA GLY A 509 -30.71 -3.96 -4.41
C GLY A 509 -31.78 -3.15 -3.65
N ARG A 510 -31.67 -3.01 -2.33
CA ARG A 510 -32.63 -2.29 -1.49
C ARG A 510 -32.27 -0.80 -1.36
N VAL A 511 -32.42 -0.07 -2.45
CA VAL A 511 -31.92 1.31 -2.59
C VAL A 511 -32.60 2.27 -1.62
N ASP A 512 -33.93 2.16 -1.42
CA ASP A 512 -34.69 3.06 -0.52
C ASP A 512 -34.26 2.88 0.94
N GLU A 513 -33.93 1.65 1.34
CA GLU A 513 -33.38 1.39 2.68
C GLU A 513 -31.97 1.95 2.81
N ALA A 514 -31.15 1.77 1.77
CA ALA A 514 -29.78 2.30 1.74
C ALA A 514 -29.77 3.83 1.90
N GLU A 515 -30.67 4.52 1.18
CA GLU A 515 -30.76 5.98 1.25
C GLU A 515 -31.22 6.47 2.64
N ARG A 516 -32.19 5.80 3.26
CA ARG A 516 -32.63 6.12 4.63
C ARG A 516 -31.51 5.93 5.65
N LEU A 517 -30.73 4.86 5.52
CA LEU A 517 -29.59 4.59 6.40
C LEU A 517 -28.46 5.59 6.19
N ARG A 518 -28.18 5.99 4.92
CA ARG A 518 -27.23 7.05 4.60
C ARG A 518 -27.63 8.37 5.25
N GLN A 519 -28.92 8.77 5.10
CA GLN A 519 -29.44 9.98 5.75
C GLN A 519 -29.31 9.90 7.26
N ARG A 520 -29.58 8.72 7.85
CA ARG A 520 -29.40 8.52 9.29
C ARG A 520 -27.95 8.64 9.73
N ALA A 521 -27.01 8.14 8.94
CA ALA A 521 -25.57 8.32 9.19
C ALA A 521 -25.18 9.81 9.12
N ASP A 522 -25.69 10.55 8.12
CA ASP A 522 -25.42 12.00 7.97
C ASP A 522 -25.99 12.82 9.14
N GLU A 523 -27.19 12.47 9.67
CA GLU A 523 -27.78 13.12 10.86
C GLU A 523 -26.95 12.93 12.14
N LEU A 524 -26.29 11.79 12.28
CA LEU A 524 -25.44 11.47 13.42
C LEU A 524 -24.04 12.07 13.31
N ARG A 525 -23.61 12.40 12.10
CA ARG A 525 -22.27 12.95 11.83
C ARG A 525 -22.17 14.37 12.36
N LEU A 526 -21.13 14.62 13.16
CA LEU A 526 -20.91 15.94 13.74
C LEU A 526 -20.06 16.83 12.81
N GLU A 527 -19.11 16.24 12.08
CA GLU A 527 -18.20 16.94 11.16
C GLU A 527 -17.79 16.01 10.00
N GLY A 528 -17.46 16.61 8.86
CA GLY A 528 -16.91 15.92 7.70
C GLY A 528 -17.88 15.74 6.52
N PRO A 529 -17.36 15.46 5.32
CA PRO A 529 -18.17 15.30 4.11
C PRO A 529 -18.97 13.99 4.13
N SER A 530 -20.14 14.00 3.48
CA SER A 530 -20.95 12.81 3.20
C SER A 530 -20.17 11.81 2.34
N ASN A 531 -20.49 10.51 2.45
CA ASN A 531 -19.86 9.44 1.67
C ASN A 531 -20.28 9.51 0.19
N GLU A 532 -19.54 10.30 -0.62
CA GLU A 532 -19.82 10.48 -2.06
C GLU A 532 -19.79 9.16 -2.84
N GLN A 533 -18.94 8.20 -2.46
CA GLN A 533 -18.84 6.92 -3.18
C GLN A 533 -20.14 6.11 -3.10
N LEU A 534 -20.77 6.13 -1.94
CA LEU A 534 -22.06 5.48 -1.77
C LEU A 534 -23.13 6.15 -2.66
N LEU A 535 -23.10 7.48 -2.76
CA LEU A 535 -24.04 8.25 -3.60
C LEU A 535 -23.92 7.87 -5.09
N PHE A 536 -22.72 7.74 -5.64
CA PHE A 536 -22.52 7.34 -7.05
C PHE A 536 -23.10 5.96 -7.33
N ARG A 537 -22.97 5.05 -6.38
CA ARG A 537 -23.51 3.70 -6.49
C ARG A 537 -25.06 3.69 -6.37
N VAL A 538 -25.62 4.57 -5.56
CA VAL A 538 -27.07 4.79 -5.53
C VAL A 538 -27.54 5.28 -6.90
N TRP A 539 -26.88 6.27 -7.49
CA TRP A 539 -27.26 6.77 -8.83
C TRP A 539 -27.16 5.70 -9.93
N LEU A 540 -26.10 4.86 -9.90
CA LEU A 540 -26.00 3.73 -10.81
C LEU A 540 -27.17 2.76 -10.67
N ARG A 541 -27.57 2.44 -9.44
CA ARG A 541 -28.65 1.48 -9.13
C ARG A 541 -30.05 2.05 -9.36
N THR A 542 -30.21 3.37 -9.32
CA THR A 542 -31.48 4.07 -9.59
C THR A 542 -31.60 4.56 -11.03
N GLY A 543 -30.68 4.17 -11.91
CA GLY A 543 -30.72 4.54 -13.31
C GLY A 543 -30.35 6.00 -13.61
N ARG A 544 -29.87 6.78 -12.62
CA ARG A 544 -29.38 8.17 -12.82
C ARG A 544 -28.00 8.17 -13.48
N LEU A 545 -27.92 7.55 -14.65
CA LEU A 545 -26.65 7.23 -15.32
C LEU A 545 -25.90 8.47 -15.81
N LEU A 546 -26.62 9.49 -16.28
CA LEU A 546 -26.00 10.71 -16.80
C LEU A 546 -25.33 11.52 -15.69
N GLU A 547 -26.01 11.66 -14.55
CA GLU A 547 -25.47 12.35 -13.37
C GLU A 547 -24.27 11.58 -12.80
N ALA A 548 -24.42 10.26 -12.68
CA ALA A 548 -23.33 9.40 -12.22
C ALA A 548 -22.10 9.50 -13.15
N LYS A 549 -22.32 9.45 -14.47
CA LYS A 549 -21.26 9.63 -15.48
C LYS A 549 -20.54 10.94 -15.27
N THR A 550 -21.27 12.06 -15.31
CA THR A 550 -20.68 13.40 -15.25
C THR A 550 -19.83 13.59 -13.97
N ARG A 551 -20.35 13.17 -12.84
CA ARG A 551 -19.67 13.34 -11.56
C ARG A 551 -18.45 12.44 -11.41
N LEU A 552 -18.54 11.19 -11.89
CA LEU A 552 -17.44 10.26 -11.88
C LEU A 552 -16.34 10.62 -12.89
N GLU A 553 -16.68 11.23 -14.04
CA GLU A 553 -15.69 11.78 -14.97
C GLU A 553 -14.90 12.91 -14.33
N MET A 554 -15.58 13.84 -13.65
CA MET A 554 -14.90 14.90 -12.90
C MET A 554 -13.99 14.35 -11.81
N ARG A 555 -14.43 13.31 -11.11
CA ARG A 555 -13.63 12.66 -10.07
C ARG A 555 -12.44 11.90 -10.66
N ALA A 556 -12.64 11.14 -11.74
CA ALA A 556 -11.56 10.42 -12.42
C ALA A 556 -10.49 11.40 -12.95
N GLU A 557 -10.90 12.57 -13.43
CA GLU A 557 -9.98 13.61 -13.87
C GLU A 557 -9.24 14.27 -12.69
N ALA A 558 -9.90 14.45 -11.55
CA ALA A 558 -9.26 14.89 -10.32
C ALA A 558 -8.25 13.85 -9.82
N GLU A 559 -8.63 12.56 -9.81
CA GLU A 559 -7.77 11.45 -9.40
C GLU A 559 -6.52 11.29 -10.29
N LYS A 560 -6.58 11.67 -11.57
CA LYS A 560 -5.38 11.69 -12.45
C LYS A 560 -4.36 12.74 -12.04
N ARG A 561 -4.78 13.80 -11.36
CA ARG A 561 -3.91 14.87 -10.85
C ARG A 561 -3.36 14.54 -9.47
N GLU A 562 -3.96 13.57 -8.78
CA GLU A 562 -3.42 13.03 -7.53
C GLU A 562 -2.20 12.17 -7.86
N PRO A 563 -1.04 12.42 -7.25
CA PRO A 563 0.21 11.76 -7.62
C PRO A 563 0.22 10.25 -7.40
N VAL A 564 -0.68 9.74 -6.56
CA VAL A 564 -0.78 8.29 -6.31
C VAL A 564 -2.19 7.87 -5.97
N GLN A 565 -2.59 6.72 -6.51
CA GLN A 565 -3.93 6.15 -6.36
C GLN A 565 -3.89 4.87 -5.54
N THR A 566 -4.88 4.71 -4.66
CA THR A 566 -5.03 3.55 -3.79
C THR A 566 -6.00 2.53 -4.35
N PRO A 567 -5.77 1.22 -4.19
CA PRO A 567 -6.72 0.21 -4.65
C PRO A 567 -8.03 0.30 -3.85
N ARG A 568 -9.15 0.46 -4.57
CA ARG A 568 -10.50 0.55 -3.99
C ARG A 568 -11.36 -0.68 -4.29
N ALA A 569 -10.73 -1.78 -4.70
CA ALA A 569 -11.37 -3.02 -5.09
C ALA A 569 -12.42 -2.79 -6.20
N HIS A 570 -13.66 -3.23 -6.03
CA HIS A 570 -14.75 -2.99 -6.98
C HIS A 570 -15.25 -1.53 -7.02
N ARG A 571 -14.68 -0.65 -6.19
CA ARG A 571 -15.04 0.77 -6.05
C ARG A 571 -14.13 1.70 -6.85
N GLU A 572 -13.24 1.17 -7.69
CA GLU A 572 -12.41 1.98 -8.57
C GLU A 572 -13.27 2.87 -9.47
N THR A 573 -13.04 4.18 -9.39
CA THR A 573 -13.82 5.20 -10.13
C THR A 573 -13.86 4.89 -11.61
N ILE A 574 -12.70 4.54 -12.20
CA ILE A 574 -12.58 4.25 -13.63
C ILE A 574 -13.33 2.97 -14.03
N LEU A 575 -13.40 1.95 -13.14
CA LEU A 575 -14.11 0.71 -13.40
C LEU A 575 -15.63 0.84 -13.24
N ILE A 576 -16.09 1.74 -12.35
CA ILE A 576 -17.51 2.12 -12.28
C ILE A 576 -17.89 2.90 -13.54
N LEU A 577 -17.06 3.83 -14.00
CA LEU A 577 -17.24 4.53 -15.26
C LEU A 577 -17.33 3.57 -16.45
N SER A 578 -16.45 2.58 -16.54
CA SER A 578 -16.51 1.58 -17.61
C SER A 578 -17.86 0.87 -17.65
N LEU A 579 -18.46 0.53 -16.50
CA LEU A 579 -19.78 -0.07 -16.44
C LEU A 579 -20.87 0.90 -16.93
N ILE A 580 -20.84 2.15 -16.47
CA ILE A 580 -21.78 3.19 -16.89
C ILE A 580 -21.69 3.44 -18.39
N TYR A 581 -20.49 3.56 -18.92
CA TYR A 581 -20.25 3.68 -20.38
C TYR A 581 -20.82 2.48 -21.14
N SER A 582 -20.65 1.26 -20.59
CA SER A 582 -21.23 0.05 -21.19
C SER A 582 -22.76 0.09 -21.22
N PHE A 583 -23.42 0.57 -20.15
CA PHE A 583 -24.86 0.76 -20.13
C PHE A 583 -25.33 1.83 -21.12
N MET A 584 -24.58 2.91 -21.26
CA MET A 584 -24.89 4.02 -22.16
C MET A 584 -24.47 3.80 -23.63
N GLY A 585 -23.92 2.63 -23.97
CA GLY A 585 -23.49 2.31 -25.33
C GLY A 585 -22.24 3.07 -25.80
N LEU A 586 -21.39 3.53 -24.88
CA LEU A 586 -20.13 4.22 -25.14
C LEU A 586 -18.98 3.19 -25.14
N GLY A 587 -18.99 2.28 -26.12
CA GLY A 587 -18.13 1.08 -26.15
C GLY A 587 -16.65 1.38 -26.09
N GLU A 588 -16.16 2.36 -26.86
CA GLU A 588 -14.74 2.73 -26.87
C GLU A 588 -14.30 3.31 -25.51
N GLN A 589 -15.08 4.25 -24.95
CA GLN A 589 -14.78 4.81 -23.63
C GLN A 589 -14.83 3.73 -22.53
N ALA A 590 -15.78 2.80 -22.62
CA ALA A 590 -15.88 1.67 -21.71
C ALA A 590 -14.63 0.79 -21.78
N TYR A 591 -14.12 0.53 -22.97
CA TYR A 591 -12.94 -0.31 -23.18
C TYR A 591 -11.67 0.36 -22.66
N GLN A 592 -11.45 1.64 -22.99
CA GLN A 592 -10.29 2.39 -22.50
C GLN A 592 -10.30 2.51 -20.95
N ALA A 593 -11.46 2.76 -20.36
CA ALA A 593 -11.62 2.80 -18.91
C ALA A 593 -11.34 1.42 -18.27
N ALA A 594 -11.74 0.33 -18.90
CA ALA A 594 -11.47 -1.03 -18.42
C ALA A 594 -9.99 -1.41 -18.54
N LEU A 595 -9.32 -1.04 -19.63
CA LEU A 595 -7.88 -1.25 -19.81
C LEU A 595 -7.08 -0.50 -18.73
N GLU A 596 -7.41 0.76 -18.50
CA GLU A 596 -6.78 1.57 -17.46
C GLU A 596 -7.02 0.95 -16.08
N GLY A 597 -8.24 0.48 -15.78
CA GLY A 597 -8.55 -0.20 -14.53
C GLY A 597 -7.78 -1.50 -14.34
N THR A 598 -7.60 -2.29 -15.43
CA THR A 598 -6.79 -3.53 -15.39
C THR A 598 -5.33 -3.20 -15.10
N ARG A 599 -4.76 -2.24 -15.83
CA ARG A 599 -3.38 -1.78 -15.63
C ARG A 599 -3.16 -1.33 -14.18
N ARG A 600 -4.09 -0.55 -13.61
CA ARG A 600 -4.04 -0.16 -12.18
C ARG A 600 -4.05 -1.37 -11.26
N GLY A 601 -4.88 -2.38 -11.54
CA GLY A 601 -4.90 -3.62 -10.76
C GLY A 601 -3.54 -4.32 -10.74
N ASP A 602 -2.88 -4.39 -11.88
CA ASP A 602 -1.56 -5.00 -12.04
C ASP A 602 -0.48 -4.17 -11.34
N ASP A 603 -0.49 -2.84 -11.53
CA ASP A 603 0.45 -1.91 -10.90
C ASP A 603 0.33 -1.94 -9.36
N LEU A 604 -0.89 -2.04 -8.84
CA LEU A 604 -1.21 -2.10 -7.42
C LEU A 604 -1.08 -3.51 -6.82
N LYS A 605 -0.68 -4.51 -7.60
CA LYS A 605 -0.68 -5.94 -7.22
C LYS A 605 -2.00 -6.37 -6.57
N SER A 606 -3.12 -5.86 -7.07
CA SER A 606 -4.46 -6.18 -6.61
C SER A 606 -5.18 -7.10 -7.61
N PRO A 607 -5.09 -8.43 -7.43
CA PRO A 607 -5.74 -9.38 -8.35
C PRO A 607 -7.25 -9.14 -8.46
N PHE A 608 -7.85 -8.59 -7.42
CA PHE A 608 -9.28 -8.27 -7.44
C PHE A 608 -9.60 -7.13 -8.41
N VAL A 609 -8.83 -6.03 -8.38
CA VAL A 609 -9.00 -4.90 -9.31
C VAL A 609 -8.73 -5.34 -10.75
N THR A 610 -7.66 -6.12 -10.97
CA THR A 610 -7.35 -6.73 -12.28
C THR A 610 -8.52 -7.56 -12.80
N ALA A 611 -9.11 -8.44 -11.96
CA ALA A 611 -10.24 -9.27 -12.36
C ALA A 611 -11.49 -8.45 -12.72
N VAL A 612 -11.79 -7.38 -11.98
CA VAL A 612 -12.88 -6.45 -12.33
C VAL A 612 -12.58 -5.76 -13.65
N GLY A 613 -11.34 -5.31 -13.87
CA GLY A 613 -10.91 -4.69 -15.11
C GLY A 613 -11.10 -5.62 -16.32
N LEU A 614 -10.64 -6.86 -16.23
CA LEU A 614 -10.84 -7.89 -17.28
C LEU A 614 -12.32 -8.12 -17.57
N MET A 615 -13.14 -8.23 -16.56
CA MET A 615 -14.59 -8.38 -16.71
C MET A 615 -15.22 -7.16 -17.43
N ARG A 616 -14.79 -5.92 -17.09
CA ARG A 616 -15.26 -4.70 -17.78
C ARG A 616 -14.76 -4.63 -19.22
N GLN A 617 -13.54 -5.12 -19.52
CA GLN A 617 -13.09 -5.28 -20.91
C GLN A 617 -14.03 -6.20 -21.68
N GLY A 618 -14.45 -7.33 -21.10
CA GLY A 618 -15.44 -8.21 -21.70
C GLY A 618 -16.74 -7.50 -22.02
N HIS A 619 -17.27 -6.66 -21.12
CA HIS A 619 -18.48 -5.87 -21.36
C HIS A 619 -18.31 -4.89 -22.52
N ALA A 620 -17.21 -4.17 -22.57
CA ALA A 620 -16.93 -3.20 -23.61
C ALA A 620 -16.70 -3.87 -25.00
N LEU A 621 -15.97 -4.99 -25.05
CA LEU A 621 -15.73 -5.76 -26.26
C LEU A 621 -17.04 -6.27 -26.90
N MET A 622 -18.04 -6.62 -26.09
CA MET A 622 -19.36 -6.97 -26.58
C MET A 622 -20.06 -5.81 -27.31
N LEU A 623 -19.74 -4.56 -26.99
CA LEU A 623 -20.31 -3.37 -27.64
C LEU A 623 -19.55 -2.95 -28.88
N LEU A 624 -18.25 -3.21 -28.95
CA LEU A 624 -17.42 -2.91 -30.11
C LEU A 624 -17.79 -3.78 -31.31
N GLY A 625 -18.39 -4.95 -31.06
CA GLY A 625 -18.96 -5.80 -32.09
C GLY A 625 -17.92 -6.61 -32.89
N GLY A 626 -18.44 -7.49 -33.75
CA GLY A 626 -17.60 -8.40 -34.57
C GLY A 626 -17.30 -9.73 -33.87
N TYR A 627 -17.07 -10.75 -34.65
CA TYR A 627 -16.87 -12.12 -34.17
C TYR A 627 -15.63 -12.24 -33.27
N ASP A 628 -14.55 -11.61 -33.64
CA ASP A 628 -13.29 -11.64 -32.87
C ASP A 628 -13.44 -10.94 -31.53
N SER A 629 -14.18 -9.83 -31.46
CA SER A 629 -14.47 -9.13 -30.19
C SER A 629 -15.27 -9.99 -29.22
N TYR A 630 -16.19 -10.81 -29.72
CA TYR A 630 -16.94 -11.74 -28.86
C TYR A 630 -16.06 -12.87 -28.32
N LEU A 631 -15.13 -13.37 -29.10
CA LEU A 631 -14.17 -14.37 -28.63
C LEU A 631 -13.25 -13.78 -27.54
N LEU A 632 -12.71 -12.60 -27.79
CA LEU A 632 -11.91 -11.88 -26.81
C LEU A 632 -12.70 -11.55 -25.54
N ALA A 633 -13.97 -11.13 -25.65
CA ALA A 633 -14.82 -10.89 -24.50
C ALA A 633 -14.96 -12.14 -23.62
N ARG A 634 -15.19 -13.31 -24.22
CA ARG A 634 -15.28 -14.60 -23.52
C ARG A 634 -13.96 -14.93 -22.81
N GLU A 635 -12.83 -14.70 -23.45
CA GLU A 635 -11.51 -14.90 -22.85
C GLU A 635 -11.32 -14.01 -21.61
N GLN A 636 -11.68 -12.73 -21.69
CA GLN A 636 -11.56 -11.82 -20.55
C GLN A 636 -12.45 -12.25 -19.37
N TYR A 637 -13.69 -12.67 -19.64
CA TYR A 637 -14.58 -13.21 -18.60
C TYR A 637 -14.01 -14.48 -17.96
N GLN A 638 -13.42 -15.38 -18.74
CA GLN A 638 -12.79 -16.59 -18.22
C GLN A 638 -11.61 -16.27 -17.29
N LYS A 639 -10.71 -15.40 -17.71
CA LYS A 639 -9.60 -14.92 -16.87
C LYS A 639 -10.09 -14.30 -15.55
N SER A 640 -11.14 -13.49 -15.60
CA SER A 640 -11.76 -12.92 -14.41
C SER A 640 -12.32 -13.99 -13.47
N ILE A 641 -12.95 -15.04 -14.02
CA ILE A 641 -13.48 -16.17 -13.25
C ILE A 641 -12.35 -16.97 -12.60
N GLU A 642 -11.24 -17.20 -13.28
CA GLU A 642 -10.08 -17.91 -12.74
C GLU A 642 -9.50 -17.19 -11.53
N ILE A 643 -9.28 -15.87 -11.64
CA ILE A 643 -8.83 -15.05 -10.50
C ILE A 643 -9.87 -15.07 -9.37
N SER A 644 -11.15 -14.99 -9.70
CA SER A 644 -12.25 -15.03 -8.73
C SER A 644 -12.25 -16.33 -7.88
N ARG A 645 -11.91 -17.46 -8.48
CA ARG A 645 -11.82 -18.75 -7.77
C ARG A 645 -10.68 -18.73 -6.75
N THR A 646 -9.54 -18.15 -7.11
CA THR A 646 -8.39 -18.02 -6.21
C THR A 646 -8.68 -17.08 -5.03
N LEU A 647 -9.46 -16.00 -5.27
CA LEU A 647 -9.81 -15.00 -4.26
C LEU A 647 -11.09 -15.36 -3.47
N ALA A 648 -11.80 -16.43 -3.81
CA ALA A 648 -13.11 -16.80 -3.25
C ALA A 648 -14.18 -15.67 -3.37
N VAL A 649 -14.12 -14.81 -4.40
CA VAL A 649 -15.02 -13.67 -4.58
C VAL A 649 -16.14 -14.01 -5.55
N SER A 650 -17.30 -14.41 -5.03
CA SER A 650 -18.45 -14.86 -5.81
C SER A 650 -18.98 -13.82 -6.81
N ARG A 651 -18.90 -12.53 -6.47
CA ARG A 651 -19.41 -11.42 -7.31
C ARG A 651 -18.79 -11.40 -8.72
N LEU A 652 -17.49 -11.62 -8.83
CA LEU A 652 -16.81 -11.66 -10.13
C LEU A 652 -17.33 -12.79 -11.03
N ARG A 653 -17.69 -13.94 -10.44
CA ARG A 653 -18.27 -15.06 -11.17
C ARG A 653 -19.66 -14.73 -11.69
N VAL A 654 -20.45 -14.04 -10.88
CA VAL A 654 -21.84 -13.65 -11.24
C VAL A 654 -21.83 -12.65 -12.40
N GLU A 655 -21.07 -11.58 -12.30
CA GLU A 655 -21.03 -10.56 -13.35
C GLU A 655 -20.37 -11.08 -14.64
N SER A 656 -19.32 -11.89 -14.53
CA SER A 656 -18.73 -12.56 -15.70
C SER A 656 -19.69 -13.55 -16.31
N GLY A 657 -20.48 -14.29 -15.50
CA GLY A 657 -21.54 -15.20 -15.96
C GLY A 657 -22.65 -14.46 -16.70
N TRP A 658 -23.06 -13.30 -16.24
CA TRP A 658 -23.98 -12.42 -16.95
C TRP A 658 -23.42 -12.01 -18.33
N GLY A 659 -22.14 -11.61 -18.39
CA GLY A 659 -21.48 -11.30 -19.67
C GLY A 659 -21.37 -12.51 -20.61
N LEU A 660 -21.04 -13.70 -20.08
CA LEU A 660 -21.00 -14.95 -20.85
C LEU A 660 -22.39 -15.35 -21.37
N CYS A 661 -23.44 -15.26 -20.53
CA CYS A 661 -24.82 -15.49 -20.98
C CYS A 661 -25.13 -14.66 -22.24
N ARG A 662 -24.82 -13.38 -22.22
CA ARG A 662 -25.03 -12.50 -23.36
C ARG A 662 -24.15 -12.87 -24.57
N SER A 663 -22.85 -13.16 -24.33
CA SER A 663 -21.89 -13.44 -25.41
C SER A 663 -22.19 -14.73 -26.19
N TYR A 664 -22.86 -15.69 -25.56
CA TYR A 664 -23.35 -16.91 -26.21
C TYR A 664 -24.77 -16.75 -26.73
N GLY A 665 -25.66 -16.13 -25.95
CA GLY A 665 -27.07 -16.06 -26.25
C GLY A 665 -27.42 -15.17 -27.43
N TYR A 666 -26.78 -14.00 -27.58
CA TYR A 666 -27.08 -13.08 -28.67
C TYR A 666 -26.70 -13.65 -30.05
N PRO A 667 -25.57 -14.38 -30.23
CA PRO A 667 -25.29 -15.12 -31.45
C PRO A 667 -26.13 -16.40 -31.64
N GLY A 668 -26.94 -16.82 -30.66
CA GLY A 668 -27.90 -17.94 -30.78
C GLY A 668 -27.53 -19.24 -30.06
N ASP A 669 -26.38 -19.32 -29.37
CA ASP A 669 -26.05 -20.48 -28.51
C ASP A 669 -26.79 -20.39 -27.15
N LEU A 670 -28.08 -20.70 -27.22
CA LEU A 670 -28.97 -20.61 -26.07
C LEU A 670 -28.61 -21.61 -24.95
N THR A 671 -28.03 -22.76 -25.32
CA THR A 671 -27.67 -23.80 -24.35
C THR A 671 -26.60 -23.33 -23.40
N ARG A 672 -25.50 -22.78 -23.91
CA ARG A 672 -24.43 -22.20 -23.08
C ARG A 672 -24.89 -20.94 -22.38
N ALA A 673 -25.68 -20.09 -23.04
CA ALA A 673 -26.24 -18.90 -22.43
C ALA A 673 -27.06 -19.22 -21.18
N GLN A 674 -27.94 -20.22 -21.28
CA GLN A 674 -28.79 -20.65 -20.18
C GLN A 674 -27.97 -21.26 -19.03
N GLN A 675 -26.95 -22.06 -19.35
CA GLN A 675 -26.05 -22.62 -18.32
C GLN A 675 -25.39 -21.52 -17.51
N HIS A 676 -24.75 -20.52 -18.16
CA HIS A 676 -24.13 -19.40 -17.48
C HIS A 676 -25.13 -18.52 -16.72
N ALA A 677 -26.35 -18.34 -17.27
CA ALA A 677 -27.39 -17.59 -16.59
C ALA A 677 -27.83 -18.29 -15.30
N GLN A 678 -28.07 -19.59 -15.35
CA GLN A 678 -28.49 -20.38 -14.18
C GLN A 678 -27.45 -20.36 -13.08
N GLU A 679 -26.16 -20.63 -13.41
CA GLU A 679 -25.04 -20.55 -12.44
C GLU A 679 -24.95 -19.15 -11.82
N ALA A 680 -24.99 -18.11 -12.63
CA ALA A 680 -24.90 -16.74 -12.12
C ALA A 680 -26.08 -16.36 -11.20
N ILE A 681 -27.30 -16.73 -11.55
CA ILE A 681 -28.50 -16.45 -10.76
C ILE A 681 -28.47 -17.22 -9.44
N GLU A 682 -28.04 -18.49 -9.46
CA GLU A 682 -27.91 -19.28 -8.24
C GLU A 682 -26.93 -18.67 -7.25
N ILE A 683 -25.74 -18.26 -7.71
CA ILE A 683 -24.72 -17.62 -6.88
C ILE A 683 -25.24 -16.27 -6.37
N ALA A 684 -25.89 -15.46 -7.23
CA ALA A 684 -26.46 -14.17 -6.86
C ALA A 684 -27.57 -14.30 -5.81
N GLY A 685 -28.41 -15.32 -5.94
CA GLY A 685 -29.48 -15.63 -4.98
C GLY A 685 -28.95 -16.04 -3.62
N GLN A 686 -27.88 -16.88 -3.57
CA GLN A 686 -27.20 -17.23 -2.33
C GLN A 686 -26.54 -16.00 -1.66
N ALA A 687 -26.04 -15.08 -2.45
CA ALA A 687 -25.45 -13.82 -1.96
C ALA A 687 -26.50 -12.76 -1.58
N GLY A 688 -27.72 -12.86 -2.09
CA GLY A 688 -28.80 -11.87 -1.90
C GLY A 688 -28.67 -10.64 -2.82
N ASP A 689 -28.03 -10.76 -3.98
CA ASP A 689 -27.86 -9.67 -4.97
C ASP A 689 -28.90 -9.80 -6.10
N GLU A 690 -30.13 -9.36 -5.83
CA GLU A 690 -31.27 -9.46 -6.77
C GLU A 690 -31.06 -8.59 -8.02
N TRP A 691 -30.36 -7.47 -7.92
CA TRP A 691 -30.14 -6.58 -9.06
C TRP A 691 -29.34 -7.26 -10.17
N ILE A 692 -28.21 -7.91 -9.83
CA ILE A 692 -27.39 -8.60 -10.85
C ILE A 692 -28.08 -9.88 -11.35
N ALA A 693 -28.88 -10.54 -10.50
CA ALA A 693 -29.73 -11.64 -10.93
C ALA A 693 -30.74 -11.18 -12.00
N SER A 694 -31.32 -10.00 -11.81
CA SER A 694 -32.27 -9.39 -12.77
C SER A 694 -31.61 -8.98 -14.07
N LEU A 695 -30.38 -8.43 -14.03
CA LEU A 695 -29.58 -8.16 -15.25
C LEU A 695 -29.29 -9.46 -16.03
N THR A 696 -28.98 -10.53 -15.31
CA THR A 696 -28.72 -11.84 -15.92
C THR A 696 -29.99 -12.44 -16.54
N ARG A 697 -31.15 -12.35 -15.87
CA ARG A 697 -32.45 -12.76 -16.40
C ARG A 697 -32.82 -11.94 -17.65
N LEU A 698 -32.54 -10.64 -17.65
CA LEU A 698 -32.74 -9.77 -18.81
C LEU A 698 -31.89 -10.23 -19.99
N ALA A 699 -30.62 -10.53 -19.79
CA ALA A 699 -29.71 -10.99 -20.85
C ALA A 699 -30.20 -12.31 -21.48
N MET A 700 -30.67 -13.27 -20.65
CA MET A 700 -31.23 -14.51 -21.15
C MET A 700 -32.54 -14.29 -21.89
N GLY A 701 -33.43 -13.45 -21.34
CA GLY A 701 -34.71 -13.10 -21.97
C GLY A 701 -34.51 -12.41 -23.33
N ALA A 702 -33.58 -11.45 -23.42
CA ALA A 702 -33.22 -10.79 -24.69
C ALA A 702 -32.67 -11.79 -25.72
N SER A 703 -31.81 -12.72 -25.29
CA SER A 703 -31.27 -13.80 -26.13
C SER A 703 -32.40 -14.67 -26.72
N LEU A 704 -33.42 -14.97 -25.92
CA LEU A 704 -34.59 -15.74 -26.34
C LEU A 704 -35.47 -14.96 -27.32
N VAL A 705 -35.65 -13.64 -27.14
CA VAL A 705 -36.36 -12.78 -28.10
C VAL A 705 -35.64 -12.78 -29.44
N LEU A 706 -34.32 -12.61 -29.45
CA LEU A 706 -33.52 -12.65 -30.68
C LEU A 706 -33.61 -14.01 -31.42
N ALA A 707 -33.73 -15.09 -30.68
CA ALA A 707 -33.90 -16.43 -31.20
C ALA A 707 -35.37 -16.82 -31.51
N ALA A 708 -36.29 -15.85 -31.46
CA ALA A 708 -37.72 -16.05 -31.68
C ALA A 708 -38.39 -17.07 -30.73
N ARG A 709 -37.87 -17.18 -29.50
CA ARG A 709 -38.43 -18.05 -28.44
C ARG A 709 -39.27 -17.22 -27.44
N TYR A 710 -40.31 -16.59 -27.94
CA TYR A 710 -41.02 -15.50 -27.27
C TYR A 710 -41.69 -15.90 -25.94
N GLU A 711 -42.33 -17.07 -25.88
CA GLU A 711 -42.99 -17.55 -24.65
C GLU A 711 -42.01 -17.78 -23.52
N ALA A 712 -40.86 -18.38 -23.81
CA ALA A 712 -39.80 -18.57 -22.86
C ALA A 712 -39.16 -17.21 -22.47
N ALA A 713 -38.95 -16.32 -23.44
CA ALA A 713 -38.45 -14.97 -23.20
C ALA A 713 -39.34 -14.18 -22.22
N GLU A 714 -40.66 -14.23 -22.40
CA GLU A 714 -41.63 -13.54 -21.53
C GLU A 714 -41.46 -13.97 -20.05
N GLN A 715 -41.27 -15.27 -19.79
CA GLN A 715 -41.04 -15.78 -18.42
C GLN A 715 -39.78 -15.22 -17.79
N TRP A 716 -38.67 -15.18 -18.53
CA TRP A 716 -37.41 -14.66 -18.04
C TRP A 716 -37.47 -13.13 -17.82
N ILE A 717 -38.08 -12.42 -18.78
CA ILE A 717 -38.15 -10.94 -18.74
C ILE A 717 -39.05 -10.48 -17.61
N ASN A 718 -40.22 -11.12 -17.42
CA ASN A 718 -41.15 -10.75 -16.34
C ASN A 718 -40.48 -10.91 -14.95
N ARG A 719 -39.69 -11.95 -14.75
CA ARG A 719 -38.88 -12.10 -13.52
C ARG A 719 -37.84 -10.99 -13.38
N ALA A 720 -37.20 -10.57 -14.48
CA ALA A 720 -36.28 -9.42 -14.47
C ALA A 720 -37.01 -8.11 -14.12
N VAL A 721 -38.18 -7.86 -14.71
CA VAL A 721 -39.03 -6.67 -14.40
C VAL A 721 -39.38 -6.63 -12.92
N ALA A 722 -39.81 -7.74 -12.35
CA ALA A 722 -40.14 -7.85 -10.93
C ALA A 722 -38.94 -7.53 -10.04
N GLY A 723 -37.75 -8.14 -10.32
CA GLY A 723 -36.53 -7.87 -9.54
C GLY A 723 -36.02 -6.44 -9.69
N PHE A 724 -36.10 -5.82 -10.88
CA PHE A 724 -35.75 -4.39 -11.03
C PHE A 724 -36.72 -3.49 -10.29
N GLN A 725 -37.98 -3.87 -10.18
CA GLN A 725 -38.96 -3.13 -9.41
C GLN A 725 -38.68 -3.20 -7.90
N GLU A 726 -38.34 -4.39 -7.40
CA GLU A 726 -37.87 -4.56 -6.01
C GLU A 726 -36.63 -3.74 -5.72
N CYS A 727 -35.72 -3.64 -6.70
CA CYS A 727 -34.46 -2.86 -6.60
C CYS A 727 -34.67 -1.34 -6.86
N SER A 728 -35.86 -0.86 -7.09
CA SER A 728 -36.14 0.55 -7.44
C SER A 728 -35.32 1.06 -8.62
N ASP A 729 -35.06 0.18 -9.63
CA ASP A 729 -34.26 0.47 -10.84
C ASP A 729 -35.16 0.75 -12.05
N PRO A 730 -35.51 2.02 -12.37
CA PRO A 730 -36.30 2.37 -13.53
C PRO A 730 -35.59 2.09 -14.86
N PHE A 731 -34.25 2.17 -14.89
CA PHE A 731 -33.46 1.90 -16.09
C PHE A 731 -33.51 0.42 -16.48
N GLY A 732 -33.19 -0.47 -15.55
CA GLY A 732 -33.23 -1.92 -15.77
C GLY A 732 -34.69 -2.37 -16.14
N ARG A 733 -35.67 -1.80 -15.45
CA ARG A 733 -37.10 -2.07 -15.75
C ARG A 733 -37.48 -1.63 -17.16
N SER A 734 -37.07 -0.43 -17.60
CA SER A 734 -37.34 0.06 -18.96
C SER A 734 -36.69 -0.80 -20.03
N ALA A 735 -35.40 -1.19 -19.82
CA ALA A 735 -34.68 -2.08 -20.72
C ALA A 735 -35.39 -3.46 -20.83
N ALA A 736 -35.81 -4.04 -19.70
CA ALA A 736 -36.51 -5.31 -19.69
C ALA A 736 -37.86 -5.22 -20.42
N ARG A 737 -38.66 -4.20 -20.15
CA ARG A 737 -39.96 -3.98 -20.83
C ARG A 737 -39.81 -3.63 -22.32
N LEU A 738 -38.72 -3.00 -22.74
CA LEU A 738 -38.40 -2.77 -24.15
C LEU A 738 -38.25 -4.11 -24.88
N TRP A 739 -37.47 -5.04 -24.33
CA TRP A 739 -37.31 -6.37 -24.90
C TRP A 739 -38.63 -7.16 -24.90
N LEU A 740 -39.45 -7.01 -23.88
CA LEU A 740 -40.78 -7.59 -23.81
C LEU A 740 -41.68 -7.03 -24.93
N SER A 741 -41.64 -5.70 -25.12
CA SER A 741 -42.36 -5.01 -26.19
C SER A 741 -41.92 -5.48 -27.58
N GLN A 742 -40.62 -5.72 -27.77
CA GLN A 742 -40.08 -6.29 -29.01
C GLN A 742 -40.63 -7.70 -29.27
N GLY A 743 -40.76 -8.52 -28.23
CA GLY A 743 -41.36 -9.84 -28.31
C GLY A 743 -42.84 -9.78 -28.68
N TYR A 744 -43.62 -8.90 -28.07
CA TYR A 744 -45.03 -8.68 -28.39
C TYR A 744 -45.25 -8.14 -29.82
N PHE A 745 -44.40 -7.20 -30.23
CA PHE A 745 -44.42 -6.67 -31.60
C PHE A 745 -44.22 -7.77 -32.63
N LYS A 746 -43.18 -8.63 -32.42
CA LYS A 746 -42.89 -9.74 -33.36
C LYS A 746 -43.95 -10.81 -33.38
N GLN A 747 -44.78 -10.93 -32.34
CA GLN A 747 -45.90 -11.84 -32.23
C GLN A 747 -47.24 -11.20 -32.65
N MET A 748 -47.26 -9.91 -33.05
CA MET A 748 -48.44 -9.15 -33.39
C MET A 748 -49.48 -9.05 -32.23
N GLN A 749 -49.00 -9.06 -30.98
CA GLN A 749 -49.83 -8.96 -29.78
C GLN A 749 -50.10 -7.47 -29.44
N GLU A 750 -50.96 -6.83 -30.24
CA GLU A 750 -51.17 -5.38 -30.21
C GLU A 750 -51.69 -4.86 -28.85
N GLU A 751 -52.60 -5.60 -28.18
CA GLU A 751 -53.14 -5.15 -26.89
C GLU A 751 -52.08 -5.11 -25.79
N ARG A 752 -51.21 -6.12 -25.72
CA ARG A 752 -50.11 -6.16 -24.76
C ARG A 752 -49.03 -5.13 -25.08
N LEU A 753 -48.77 -4.93 -26.36
CA LEU A 753 -47.82 -3.93 -26.81
C LEU A 753 -48.30 -2.51 -26.43
N ALA A 754 -49.58 -2.22 -26.65
CA ALA A 754 -50.21 -0.94 -26.30
C ALA A 754 -50.18 -0.63 -24.78
N GLN A 755 -50.19 -1.68 -23.94
CA GLN A 755 -50.10 -1.53 -22.49
C GLN A 755 -48.66 -1.33 -22.01
N THR A 756 -47.66 -1.77 -22.78
CA THR A 756 -46.25 -1.81 -22.30
C THR A 756 -45.40 -0.71 -22.91
N LEU A 757 -45.39 -0.57 -24.24
CA LEU A 757 -44.45 0.29 -24.96
C LEU A 757 -44.62 1.79 -24.69
N PRO A 758 -45.83 2.38 -24.60
CA PRO A 758 -45.98 3.80 -24.33
C PRO A 758 -45.32 4.23 -22.98
N GLU A 759 -45.51 3.40 -21.93
CA GLU A 759 -44.91 3.65 -20.61
C GLU A 759 -43.38 3.60 -20.68
N VAL A 760 -42.83 2.64 -21.46
CA VAL A 760 -41.36 2.55 -21.67
C VAL A 760 -40.83 3.79 -22.35
N LEU A 761 -41.48 4.22 -23.44
CA LEU A 761 -41.05 5.41 -24.19
C LEU A 761 -41.15 6.68 -23.33
N ALA A 762 -42.23 6.87 -22.57
CA ALA A 762 -42.35 8.00 -21.65
C ALA A 762 -41.29 7.99 -20.57
N THR A 763 -41.02 6.83 -19.93
CA THR A 763 -39.97 6.71 -18.90
C THR A 763 -38.58 6.99 -19.49
N CYS A 764 -38.29 6.51 -20.70
CA CYS A 764 -37.01 6.74 -21.36
C CYS A 764 -36.79 8.23 -21.67
N ARG A 765 -37.86 8.92 -22.18
CA ARG A 765 -37.81 10.37 -22.43
C ARG A 765 -37.55 11.16 -21.16
N GLU A 766 -38.27 10.84 -20.07
CA GLU A 766 -38.16 11.56 -18.80
C GLU A 766 -36.81 11.42 -18.12
N ASN A 767 -36.15 10.26 -18.30
CA ASN A 767 -34.87 9.95 -17.65
C ASN A 767 -33.65 10.04 -18.57
N GLY A 768 -33.85 10.40 -19.86
CA GLY A 768 -32.76 10.54 -20.85
C GLY A 768 -32.13 9.22 -21.26
N TYR A 769 -32.94 8.14 -21.36
CA TYR A 769 -32.43 6.82 -21.78
C TYR A 769 -32.44 6.62 -23.30
N ASP A 770 -32.23 7.69 -24.06
CA ASP A 770 -32.26 7.70 -25.54
C ASP A 770 -31.28 6.71 -26.14
N PHE A 771 -30.17 6.48 -25.46
CA PHE A 771 -29.12 5.54 -25.88
C PHE A 771 -29.60 4.08 -25.98
N LEU A 772 -30.70 3.69 -25.32
CA LEU A 772 -31.30 2.35 -25.51
C LEU A 772 -31.80 2.13 -26.93
N PHE A 773 -32.14 3.20 -27.63
CA PHE A 773 -32.70 3.19 -28.98
C PHE A 773 -31.72 3.64 -30.06
N THR A 774 -30.69 4.39 -29.68
CA THR A 774 -29.79 5.07 -30.59
C THR A 774 -28.38 4.51 -30.61
N ARG A 775 -28.10 3.52 -29.76
CA ARG A 775 -26.77 2.90 -29.62
C ARG A 775 -26.86 1.44 -29.24
N SER A 776 -25.87 0.67 -29.64
CA SER A 776 -25.56 -0.61 -29.02
C SER A 776 -25.30 -0.40 -27.52
N SER A 777 -26.01 -1.09 -26.65
CA SER A 777 -25.82 -0.95 -25.19
C SER A 777 -25.77 -2.31 -24.49
N PHE A 778 -25.19 -2.33 -23.28
CA PHE A 778 -24.97 -3.61 -22.60
C PHE A 778 -26.25 -4.26 -22.05
N VAL A 779 -27.37 -3.57 -21.97
CA VAL A 779 -28.69 -4.10 -21.61
C VAL A 779 -29.71 -4.08 -22.77
N GLY A 780 -29.36 -3.33 -23.83
CA GLY A 780 -30.13 -3.23 -25.06
C GLY A 780 -29.67 -4.20 -26.15
N ALA A 781 -29.96 -3.86 -27.39
CA ALA A 781 -29.52 -4.60 -28.56
C ALA A 781 -28.04 -4.29 -28.88
N LEU A 782 -27.35 -5.21 -29.55
CA LEU A 782 -26.01 -4.98 -30.12
C LEU A 782 -26.08 -4.23 -31.46
N ASP A 783 -27.25 -4.21 -32.09
CA ASP A 783 -27.59 -3.40 -33.25
C ASP A 783 -28.90 -2.67 -32.91
N GLU A 784 -28.84 -1.38 -32.69
CA GLU A 784 -30.00 -0.54 -32.34
C GLU A 784 -31.13 -0.64 -33.36
N ARG A 785 -30.82 -0.94 -34.64
CA ARG A 785 -31.81 -1.12 -35.71
C ARG A 785 -32.82 -2.23 -35.42
N VAL A 786 -32.54 -3.14 -34.51
CA VAL A 786 -33.46 -4.18 -34.02
C VAL A 786 -34.78 -3.57 -33.53
N PHE A 787 -34.75 -2.37 -32.93
CA PHE A 787 -35.90 -1.69 -32.39
C PHE A 787 -36.58 -0.71 -33.36
N PHE A 788 -35.99 -0.38 -34.53
CA PHE A 788 -36.54 0.59 -35.46
C PHE A 788 -37.92 0.22 -35.94
N PRO A 789 -38.24 -1.00 -36.37
CA PRO A 789 -39.60 -1.37 -36.77
C PRO A 789 -40.64 -1.18 -35.66
N LEU A 790 -40.26 -1.50 -34.41
CA LEU A 790 -41.07 -1.29 -33.22
C LEU A 790 -41.37 0.19 -32.97
N LEU A 791 -40.35 1.06 -33.07
CA LEU A 791 -40.46 2.50 -32.87
C LEU A 791 -41.31 3.13 -33.98
N LEU A 792 -41.12 2.73 -35.24
CA LEU A 792 -41.91 3.23 -36.38
C LEU A 792 -43.37 2.82 -36.24
N TYR A 793 -43.65 1.61 -35.80
CA TYR A 793 -45.00 1.16 -35.47
C TYR A 793 -45.62 2.02 -34.36
N ALA A 794 -44.88 2.24 -33.25
CA ALA A 794 -45.34 3.09 -32.15
C ALA A 794 -45.68 4.52 -32.64
N ARG A 795 -44.82 5.09 -33.52
CA ARG A 795 -45.06 6.40 -34.14
C ARG A 795 -46.33 6.43 -34.96
N GLN A 796 -46.60 5.40 -35.77
CA GLN A 796 -47.85 5.27 -36.54
C GLN A 796 -49.09 5.20 -35.65
N LYS A 797 -48.95 4.57 -34.47
CA LYS A 797 -50.08 4.51 -33.49
C LYS A 797 -50.24 5.77 -32.65
N GLY A 798 -49.36 6.78 -32.86
CA GLY A 798 -49.40 8.01 -32.09
C GLY A 798 -48.78 7.92 -30.68
N TRP A 799 -48.06 6.84 -30.39
CA TRP A 799 -47.40 6.65 -29.07
C TRP A 799 -46.07 7.37 -29.03
N GLU A 800 -45.98 8.42 -28.22
CA GLU A 800 -44.76 9.24 -28.05
C GLU A 800 -44.10 9.68 -29.39
N SER A 801 -44.91 10.01 -30.40
CA SER A 801 -44.42 10.27 -31.78
C SER A 801 -43.38 11.37 -31.85
N ALA A 802 -43.54 12.46 -31.10
CA ALA A 802 -42.59 13.57 -31.07
C ALA A 802 -41.21 13.13 -30.51
N TYR A 803 -41.22 12.26 -29.51
CA TYR A 803 -39.97 11.71 -28.95
C TYR A 803 -39.27 10.77 -29.95
N ILE A 804 -40.06 9.92 -30.64
CA ILE A 804 -39.49 9.01 -31.65
C ILE A 804 -38.92 9.81 -32.82
N ASP A 805 -39.56 10.89 -33.25
CA ASP A 805 -39.04 11.76 -34.30
C ASP A 805 -37.74 12.44 -33.88
N GLN A 806 -37.60 12.85 -32.60
CA GLN A 806 -36.33 13.34 -32.06
C GLN A 806 -35.24 12.26 -32.07
N LEU A 807 -35.56 11.02 -31.70
CA LEU A 807 -34.57 9.91 -31.74
C LEU A 807 -34.04 9.67 -33.15
N PHE A 808 -34.93 9.60 -34.16
CA PHE A 808 -34.56 9.41 -35.55
C PHE A 808 -33.82 10.61 -36.14
N ALA A 809 -34.22 11.82 -35.77
CA ALA A 809 -33.46 13.03 -36.15
C ALA A 809 -32.04 13.03 -35.58
N GLY A 810 -31.87 12.63 -34.33
CA GLY A 810 -30.57 12.45 -33.69
C GLY A 810 -29.67 11.37 -34.34
N LEU A 811 -30.29 10.38 -35.00
CA LEU A 811 -29.61 9.35 -35.79
C LEU A 811 -29.30 9.79 -37.26
N GLY A 812 -29.69 10.99 -37.66
CA GLY A 812 -29.58 11.43 -39.03
C GLY A 812 -30.58 10.74 -40.00
N LEU A 813 -31.66 10.19 -39.48
CA LEU A 813 -32.70 9.48 -40.23
C LEU A 813 -34.08 10.19 -40.14
N PRO A 814 -34.13 11.51 -40.34
CA PRO A 814 -35.42 12.20 -40.28
C PRO A 814 -36.32 11.70 -41.44
N GLY A 815 -37.58 11.37 -41.14
CA GLY A 815 -38.54 10.90 -42.14
C GLY A 815 -38.44 9.38 -42.45
N LEU A 816 -37.74 8.61 -41.71
CA LEU A 816 -37.77 7.14 -41.83
C LEU A 816 -39.18 6.61 -41.66
N GLU A 817 -39.69 5.83 -42.60
CA GLU A 817 -41.01 5.24 -42.59
C GLU A 817 -40.97 3.72 -42.55
N LEU A 818 -41.98 3.11 -41.96
CA LEU A 818 -42.18 1.67 -41.96
C LEU A 818 -42.54 1.20 -43.37
N HIS A 819 -41.79 0.20 -43.88
CA HIS A 819 -42.14 -0.34 -45.20
C HIS A 819 -43.49 -1.07 -45.11
N PRO A 820 -44.43 -0.92 -46.16
CA PRO A 820 -45.76 -1.50 -46.11
C PRO A 820 -45.85 -3.01 -45.92
N GLY A 821 -44.77 -3.75 -45.92
CA GLY A 821 -44.68 -5.17 -45.70
C GLY A 821 -44.39 -5.65 -44.26
N TYR A 822 -44.24 -4.75 -43.30
CA TYR A 822 -44.00 -5.07 -41.91
C TYR A 822 -45.27 -4.93 -41.06
#